data_9a7f16fc88f85484ab84e745def32235
#
_entry.id   9a7f16fc88f85484ab84e745def32235
#
_cell.length_a   1.000
_cell.length_b   1.000
_cell.length_c   1.000
_cell.angle_alpha   90.00
_cell.angle_beta   90.00
_cell.angle_gamma   90.00
#
_symmetry.space_group_name_H-M   'P 1'
#
loop_
_entity.id
_entity.type
_entity.pdbx_description
1 polymer ?
#
loop_
_entity_poly.entity_id
_entity_poly.type
_entity_poly.pdbx_seq_one_letter_code
_entity_poly.pdbx_strand_id
1 'polypeptide(L)'
;HTRYYAVTGVQTCAFRSAKLMAVFSIDLPGRVKNFELPRTKPLMPLFETIVNSIYAIEERQKNDDKVNGYINIEIIREPQMRVQTEGIDSSINDITGFVVTDNGIGFDENNMKSFLQSDSTYRAEKGGKGVGRFAWLKAFKEADIESSFIDAGEWVRRKFCFTLEQNEINDSLEDIDPLTDNKTIVALKECLAPYKKNLPKKGEVIATKIMQHCFIYLMSAKCPVIKVADEDQTYNINEMFDERIKKESEKIEFKIGNENFSLLHTQIEDAAFGASKLYLYANDRMVQEVNLEKEIVDLDKNLFSAKGYYYAGILSGKFLDENVGTNRTSFDISDTAEDGSEISMDDIISNVAENVQIYLADYLSEVKGKKEERVRSYIKDEAPQYGHLLKYMREDVEAIKPYLPDSKLDDELYKIKRKFDNQLKKDNQDIIKTLEVGATSLDSYQEKFQKQFAKISEANKASLAEYVAHRKVILELLKKGIQSDDFGKYSKEAYIHNLIYPMRRTSDEIEYQAHNLWLIDERLAYCEYVSSDIPFDNNPREDRTDVMILDKPVAVSDEPNTGREYETIVILELKKPMRNDYTQAENPIIQMLGYVDKISSNEMKDKNGRLIKTGTNTQFYLYAVCDITSKLRKIAEDFDFIETPDKRGMYKYHDK
;
A
#
# COMPACT_ATOMS: atom_id res chain seq x y z
N HIS A 1 -45.34 -80.93 66.67
CA HIS A 1 -44.23 -80.65 67.61
C HIS A 1 -43.24 -79.73 66.97
N THR A 2 -43.29 -78.52 67.43
CA THR A 2 -42.54 -77.33 67.02
C THR A 2 -41.20 -77.34 67.71
N ARG A 3 -40.10 -77.10 67.00
CA ARG A 3 -38.83 -76.62 67.60
C ARG A 3 -38.35 -75.39 66.88
N TYR A 4 -38.31 -74.27 67.62
CA TYR A 4 -37.67 -73.01 67.22
C TYR A 4 -36.19 -73.13 67.40
N TYR A 5 -35.43 -72.69 66.39
CA TYR A 5 -34.05 -72.31 66.58
C TYR A 5 -33.89 -70.82 66.21
N ALA A 6 -33.55 -70.08 67.23
CA ALA A 6 -33.13 -68.69 67.01
C ALA A 6 -31.68 -68.69 66.52
N VAL A 7 -31.42 -68.02 65.40
CA VAL A 7 -30.08 -67.68 64.93
C VAL A 7 -29.96 -66.20 65.11
N THR A 8 -29.24 -65.77 66.16
CA THR A 8 -28.74 -64.44 66.30
C THR A 8 -27.41 -64.38 65.59
N GLY A 9 -27.32 -63.50 64.59
CA GLY A 9 -26.08 -63.19 63.87
C GLY A 9 -26.36 -62.03 62.93
N VAL A 10 -26.57 -60.85 63.50
CA VAL A 10 -26.55 -59.62 62.64
C VAL A 10 -25.12 -59.24 62.38
N GLN A 11 -24.56 -59.66 61.25
CA GLN A 11 -23.35 -59.01 60.65
C GLN A 11 -23.79 -57.71 60.01
N THR A 12 -23.59 -56.60 60.72
CA THR A 12 -23.65 -55.26 60.13
C THR A 12 -22.42 -55.11 59.23
N CYS A 13 -22.57 -55.37 57.92
CA CYS A 13 -21.66 -54.86 56.91
C CYS A 13 -21.78 -53.32 56.83
N ALA A 14 -20.89 -52.67 57.58
CA ALA A 14 -20.67 -51.24 57.35
C ALA A 14 -20.08 -51.04 55.96
N PHE A 15 -20.90 -50.77 54.96
CA PHE A 15 -20.43 -50.16 53.72
C PHE A 15 -19.92 -48.75 54.03
N ARG A 16 -18.60 -48.62 54.24
CA ARG A 16 -17.94 -47.32 54.07
C ARG A 16 -18.08 -46.95 52.61
N SER A 17 -19.06 -46.13 52.30
CA SER A 17 -19.04 -45.37 51.05
C SER A 17 -17.84 -44.42 51.13
N ALA A 18 -16.72 -44.88 50.59
CA ALA A 18 -15.66 -43.94 50.23
C ALA A 18 -16.30 -42.95 49.21
N LYS A 19 -16.54 -41.70 49.61
CA LYS A 19 -16.77 -40.64 48.69
C LYS A 19 -15.52 -40.59 47.83
N LEU A 20 -15.57 -41.21 46.65
CA LEU A 20 -14.64 -40.89 45.58
C LEU A 20 -14.86 -39.41 45.26
N MET A 21 -14.02 -38.55 45.82
CA MET A 21 -13.92 -37.19 45.31
C MET A 21 -13.33 -37.29 43.92
N ALA A 22 -14.17 -37.18 42.92
CA ALA A 22 -13.69 -37.00 41.56
C ALA A 22 -13.03 -35.60 41.48
N VAL A 23 -11.73 -35.57 41.37
CA VAL A 23 -10.97 -34.35 41.15
C VAL A 23 -10.98 -34.08 39.64
N PHE A 24 -11.45 -32.92 39.24
CA PHE A 24 -11.35 -32.49 37.83
C PHE A 24 -9.83 -32.32 37.48
N SER A 25 -9.31 -33.13 36.59
CA SER A 25 -7.93 -33.08 36.14
C SER A 25 -7.81 -32.41 34.75
N ILE A 26 -6.74 -31.69 34.53
CA ILE A 26 -6.45 -31.05 33.23
C ILE A 26 -5.38 -31.86 32.54
N ASP A 27 -5.62 -32.27 31.31
CA ASP A 27 -4.62 -32.84 30.41
C ASP A 27 -3.73 -31.73 29.85
N LEU A 28 -2.48 -31.63 30.30
CA LEU A 28 -1.53 -30.59 29.91
C LEU A 28 -1.24 -30.61 28.38
N PRO A 29 -0.94 -31.75 27.73
CA PRO A 29 -0.75 -31.80 26.28
C PRO A 29 -1.97 -31.30 25.51
N GLY A 30 -3.18 -31.70 25.90
CA GLY A 30 -4.44 -31.23 25.31
C GLY A 30 -4.63 -29.72 25.49
N ARG A 31 -4.34 -29.19 26.67
CA ARG A 31 -4.45 -27.76 26.95
C ARG A 31 -3.47 -26.93 26.11
N VAL A 32 -2.21 -27.33 26.00
CA VAL A 32 -1.19 -26.67 25.14
C VAL A 32 -1.51 -26.82 23.66
N LYS A 33 -2.04 -27.98 23.23
CA LYS A 33 -2.49 -28.16 21.83
C LYS A 33 -3.57 -27.16 21.47
N ASN A 34 -4.54 -26.94 22.35
CA ASN A 34 -5.68 -26.03 22.15
C ASN A 34 -5.33 -24.55 22.44
N PHE A 35 -4.14 -24.28 22.99
CA PHE A 35 -3.68 -22.91 23.19
C PHE A 35 -3.35 -22.27 21.85
N GLU A 36 -4.02 -21.17 21.52
CA GLU A 36 -3.79 -20.43 20.27
C GLU A 36 -2.61 -19.48 20.42
N LEU A 37 -1.54 -19.75 19.67
CA LEU A 37 -0.41 -18.86 19.52
C LEU A 37 -0.08 -18.75 18.02
N PRO A 38 -0.37 -17.58 17.40
CA PRO A 38 -0.01 -17.36 16.00
C PRO A 38 1.50 -17.50 15.79
N ARG A 39 1.90 -18.16 14.71
CA ARG A 39 3.31 -18.31 14.33
C ARG A 39 4.01 -16.99 14.06
N THR A 40 3.23 -15.95 13.76
CA THR A 40 3.70 -14.56 13.56
C THR A 40 4.01 -13.83 14.86
N LYS A 41 3.64 -14.40 16.02
CA LYS A 41 3.89 -13.84 17.35
C LYS A 41 4.86 -14.72 18.19
N PRO A 42 6.06 -15.05 17.68
CA PRO A 42 6.95 -16.03 18.32
C PRO A 42 7.58 -15.54 19.64
N LEU A 43 7.56 -14.22 19.92
CA LEU A 43 8.09 -13.61 21.14
C LEU A 43 7.09 -13.59 22.30
N MET A 44 5.83 -14.00 22.10
CA MET A 44 4.82 -14.03 23.20
C MET A 44 5.28 -14.81 24.44
N PRO A 45 5.93 -15.98 24.33
CA PRO A 45 6.44 -16.68 25.51
C PRO A 45 7.45 -15.84 26.32
N LEU A 46 8.35 -15.14 25.64
CA LEU A 46 9.31 -14.23 26.27
C LEU A 46 8.59 -13.06 26.94
N PHE A 47 7.62 -12.43 26.26
CA PHE A 47 6.84 -11.32 26.81
C PHE A 47 6.06 -11.74 28.06
N GLU A 48 5.42 -12.91 28.06
CA GLU A 48 4.75 -13.45 29.24
C GLU A 48 5.72 -13.70 30.42
N THR A 49 6.95 -14.15 30.13
CA THR A 49 7.97 -14.32 31.16
C THR A 49 8.37 -12.97 31.74
N ILE A 50 8.67 -11.97 30.92
CA ILE A 50 9.05 -10.62 31.36
C ILE A 50 7.95 -9.99 32.22
N VAL A 51 6.70 -10.04 31.79
CA VAL A 51 5.59 -9.45 32.56
C VAL A 51 5.37 -10.19 33.90
N ASN A 52 5.55 -11.52 33.92
CA ASN A 52 5.50 -12.26 35.17
C ASN A 52 6.64 -11.84 36.12
N SER A 53 7.84 -11.57 35.59
CA SER A 53 8.98 -11.04 36.36
C SER A 53 8.67 -9.63 36.88
N ILE A 54 8.09 -8.74 36.07
CA ILE A 54 7.66 -7.40 36.53
C ILE A 54 6.69 -7.51 37.70
N TYR A 55 5.66 -8.37 37.61
CA TYR A 55 4.69 -8.56 38.68
C TYR A 55 5.34 -9.15 39.95
N ALA A 56 6.30 -10.09 39.82
CA ALA A 56 7.01 -10.65 40.95
C ALA A 56 7.89 -9.59 41.65
N ILE A 57 8.49 -8.68 40.91
CA ILE A 57 9.28 -7.56 41.45
C ILE A 57 8.36 -6.55 42.13
N GLU A 58 7.23 -6.16 41.50
CA GLU A 58 6.27 -5.26 42.13
C GLU A 58 5.68 -5.83 43.43
N GLU A 59 5.43 -7.12 43.47
CA GLU A 59 4.94 -7.81 44.68
C GLU A 59 6.00 -7.75 45.79
N ARG A 60 7.28 -7.96 45.47
CA ARG A 60 8.40 -7.81 46.41
C ARG A 60 8.55 -6.36 46.87
N GLN A 61 8.45 -5.39 45.96
CA GLN A 61 8.56 -3.95 46.26
C GLN A 61 7.43 -3.43 47.17
N LYS A 62 6.26 -4.08 47.19
CA LYS A 62 5.20 -3.76 48.17
C LYS A 62 5.62 -4.07 49.61
N ASN A 63 6.47 -5.08 49.78
CA ASN A 63 6.96 -5.52 51.10
C ASN A 63 8.25 -4.79 51.48
N ASP A 64 9.06 -4.35 50.52
CA ASP A 64 10.31 -3.62 50.72
C ASP A 64 10.54 -2.58 49.59
N ASP A 65 10.26 -1.32 49.85
CA ASP A 65 10.39 -0.20 48.91
C ASP A 65 11.84 0.07 48.45
N LYS A 66 12.85 -0.56 49.11
CA LYS A 66 14.27 -0.36 48.78
C LYS A 66 14.75 -1.31 47.68
N VAL A 67 13.94 -2.26 47.24
CA VAL A 67 14.31 -3.23 46.23
C VAL A 67 14.47 -2.56 44.88
N ASN A 68 15.69 -2.54 44.36
CA ASN A 68 15.99 -2.16 42.98
C ASN A 68 15.69 -3.37 42.08
N GLY A 69 14.54 -3.38 41.42
CA GLY A 69 14.13 -4.45 40.51
C GLY A 69 15.02 -4.50 39.27
N TYR A 70 15.38 -5.73 38.86
CA TYR A 70 16.05 -5.95 37.57
C TYR A 70 15.50 -7.19 36.86
N ILE A 71 15.55 -7.17 35.51
CA ILE A 71 15.25 -8.28 34.63
C ILE A 71 16.38 -8.36 33.59
N ASN A 72 17.15 -9.44 33.62
CA ASN A 72 18.18 -9.72 32.65
C ASN A 72 17.70 -10.82 31.69
N ILE A 73 17.75 -10.57 30.41
CA ILE A 73 17.33 -11.49 29.35
C ILE A 73 18.58 -11.84 28.54
N GLU A 74 18.85 -13.12 28.39
CA GLU A 74 19.94 -13.64 27.56
C GLU A 74 19.33 -14.38 26.36
N ILE A 75 19.77 -14.02 25.14
CA ILE A 75 19.39 -14.69 23.92
C ILE A 75 20.34 -15.83 23.65
N ILE A 76 19.84 -17.06 23.64
CA ILE A 76 20.64 -18.27 23.41
C ILE A 76 20.58 -18.63 21.92
N ARG A 77 21.77 -18.75 21.31
CA ARG A 77 21.93 -19.06 19.88
C ARG A 77 22.53 -20.45 19.68
N GLU A 78 22.39 -20.98 18.47
CA GLU A 78 23.12 -22.17 18.07
C GLU A 78 24.62 -21.92 18.11
N PRO A 79 25.41 -22.90 18.60
CA PRO A 79 26.88 -22.76 18.63
C PRO A 79 27.41 -22.56 17.20
N GLN A 80 28.37 -21.64 17.01
CA GLN A 80 29.02 -21.41 15.72
C GLN A 80 29.75 -22.67 15.25
N MET A 81 29.29 -23.33 14.21
CA MET A 81 30.14 -24.20 13.42
C MET A 81 31.10 -23.31 12.62
N ARG A 82 32.35 -23.16 13.06
CA ARG A 82 33.40 -22.45 12.32
C ARG A 82 33.74 -23.21 11.04
N VAL A 83 33.00 -22.89 9.95
CA VAL A 83 33.49 -23.15 8.60
C VAL A 83 34.04 -21.81 8.10
N GLN A 84 35.37 -21.67 8.16
CA GLN A 84 36.08 -20.58 7.51
C GLN A 84 35.92 -20.75 5.97
N THR A 85 34.95 -20.07 5.39
CA THR A 85 34.92 -19.78 3.98
C THR A 85 35.05 -18.26 3.87
N GLU A 86 36.18 -17.81 3.35
CA GLU A 86 36.42 -16.40 3.04
C GLU A 86 35.30 -15.88 2.10
N GLY A 87 34.59 -14.84 2.53
CA GLY A 87 33.74 -14.03 1.65
C GLY A 87 32.23 -14.16 1.82
N ILE A 88 31.68 -14.81 2.88
CA ILE A 88 30.23 -14.79 3.18
C ILE A 88 30.02 -13.99 4.46
N ASP A 89 29.16 -12.96 4.35
CA ASP A 89 28.60 -12.16 5.43
C ASP A 89 28.26 -13.08 6.61
N SER A 90 28.75 -12.77 7.82
CA SER A 90 28.57 -13.61 9.02
C SER A 90 27.08 -13.77 9.27
N SER A 91 26.51 -14.90 8.88
CA SER A 91 25.10 -15.21 9.14
C SER A 91 24.93 -15.31 10.66
N ILE A 92 24.10 -14.43 11.24
CA ILE A 92 23.70 -14.48 12.65
C ILE A 92 23.02 -15.84 12.87
N ASN A 93 23.56 -16.60 13.86
CA ASN A 93 23.05 -17.93 14.19
C ASN A 93 21.60 -17.87 14.67
N ASP A 94 20.85 -18.92 14.40
CA ASP A 94 19.45 -19.02 14.82
C ASP A 94 19.32 -19.05 16.35
N ILE A 95 18.28 -18.42 16.85
CA ILE A 95 17.95 -18.40 18.28
C ILE A 95 17.34 -19.75 18.64
N THR A 96 17.88 -20.37 19.70
CA THR A 96 17.41 -21.65 20.26
C THR A 96 16.62 -21.50 21.54
N GLY A 97 16.78 -20.37 22.25
CA GLY A 97 16.15 -20.16 23.55
C GLY A 97 16.32 -18.77 24.10
N PHE A 98 15.75 -18.57 25.27
CA PHE A 98 15.90 -17.36 26.09
C PHE A 98 16.08 -17.73 27.55
N VAL A 99 16.95 -17.02 28.27
CA VAL A 99 17.04 -17.10 29.72
C VAL A 99 16.65 -15.76 30.30
N VAL A 100 15.65 -15.76 31.18
CA VAL A 100 15.17 -14.56 31.87
C VAL A 100 15.50 -14.70 33.34
N THR A 101 16.22 -13.73 33.88
CA THR A 101 16.62 -13.70 35.32
C THR A 101 16.04 -12.44 35.95
N ASP A 102 15.31 -12.58 37.05
CA ASP A 102 14.77 -11.49 37.85
C ASP A 102 15.08 -11.63 39.35
N ASN A 103 14.90 -10.53 40.11
CA ASN A 103 15.01 -10.51 41.55
C ASN A 103 13.66 -10.26 42.23
N GLY A 104 12.58 -10.80 41.68
CA GLY A 104 11.24 -10.71 42.28
C GLY A 104 11.08 -11.49 43.58
N ILE A 105 9.83 -11.67 44.02
CA ILE A 105 9.52 -12.37 45.28
C ILE A 105 9.89 -13.87 45.25
N GLY A 106 10.03 -14.45 44.05
CA GLY A 106 10.36 -15.87 43.87
C GLY A 106 9.12 -16.80 43.78
N PHE A 107 9.41 -18.12 43.68
CA PHE A 107 8.38 -19.15 43.60
C PHE A 107 8.06 -19.69 44.99
N ASP A 108 7.49 -18.83 45.85
CA ASP A 108 6.94 -19.24 47.16
C ASP A 108 5.77 -20.22 46.96
N GLU A 109 5.19 -20.70 48.07
CA GLU A 109 4.05 -21.63 48.02
C GLU A 109 2.83 -21.07 47.27
N ASN A 110 2.54 -19.78 47.39
CA ASN A 110 1.41 -19.15 46.73
C ASN A 110 1.63 -19.05 45.20
N ASN A 111 2.82 -18.63 44.80
CA ASN A 111 3.20 -18.54 43.38
C ASN A 111 3.28 -19.93 42.75
N MET A 112 3.84 -20.94 43.47
CA MET A 112 3.87 -22.33 42.99
C MET A 112 2.46 -22.92 42.85
N LYS A 113 1.60 -22.72 43.82
CA LYS A 113 0.20 -23.14 43.77
C LYS A 113 -0.54 -22.49 42.57
N SER A 114 -0.36 -21.20 42.37
CA SER A 114 -0.89 -20.49 41.22
C SER A 114 -0.31 -21.01 39.89
N PHE A 115 0.95 -21.36 39.86
CA PHE A 115 1.61 -21.96 38.69
C PHE A 115 1.03 -23.34 38.36
N LEU A 116 0.74 -24.15 39.32
CA LEU A 116 0.18 -25.50 39.15
C LEU A 116 -1.32 -25.47 38.76
N GLN A 117 -2.04 -24.39 39.04
CA GLN A 117 -3.48 -24.27 38.78
C GLN A 117 -3.72 -23.61 37.40
N SER A 118 -4.26 -24.36 36.44
CA SER A 118 -4.73 -23.77 35.16
C SER A 118 -5.84 -22.75 35.41
N ASP A 119 -5.84 -21.67 34.62
CA ASP A 119 -6.84 -20.60 34.71
C ASP A 119 -6.91 -19.98 36.13
N SER A 120 -5.73 -19.88 36.81
CA SER A 120 -5.61 -19.33 38.14
C SER A 120 -6.09 -17.87 38.20
N THR A 121 -6.93 -17.54 39.17
CA THR A 121 -7.44 -16.18 39.46
C THR A 121 -6.54 -15.39 40.40
N TYR A 122 -5.38 -15.91 40.81
CA TYR A 122 -4.49 -15.31 41.81
C TYR A 122 -4.06 -13.87 41.44
N ARG A 123 -3.88 -13.59 40.14
CA ARG A 123 -3.55 -12.26 39.61
C ARG A 123 -4.68 -11.67 38.74
N ALA A 124 -5.92 -12.06 38.98
CA ALA A 124 -7.07 -11.59 38.18
C ALA A 124 -7.24 -10.06 38.24
N GLU A 125 -7.01 -9.43 39.41
CA GLU A 125 -7.04 -7.97 39.60
C GLU A 125 -6.01 -7.22 38.74
N LYS A 126 -4.92 -7.89 38.33
CA LYS A 126 -3.92 -7.38 37.38
C LYS A 126 -4.12 -7.96 35.97
N GLY A 127 -5.33 -8.42 35.66
CA GLY A 127 -5.66 -9.04 34.37
C GLY A 127 -5.02 -10.40 34.12
N GLY A 128 -4.44 -11.05 35.14
CA GLY A 128 -3.88 -12.41 35.03
C GLY A 128 -4.94 -13.43 34.65
N LYS A 129 -4.81 -14.11 33.51
CA LYS A 129 -5.74 -15.18 33.06
C LYS A 129 -5.24 -16.59 33.40
N GLY A 130 -4.09 -16.73 34.05
CA GLY A 130 -3.53 -18.01 34.50
C GLY A 130 -3.13 -18.97 33.36
N VAL A 131 -2.97 -18.48 32.13
CA VAL A 131 -2.72 -19.30 30.93
C VAL A 131 -1.38 -19.00 30.25
N GLY A 132 -0.70 -17.91 30.62
CA GLY A 132 0.52 -17.40 29.91
C GLY A 132 1.64 -18.44 29.79
N ARG A 133 1.84 -19.29 30.83
CA ARG A 133 2.85 -20.36 30.79
C ARG A 133 2.63 -21.42 29.72
N PHE A 134 1.39 -21.61 29.24
CA PHE A 134 1.15 -22.53 28.11
C PHE A 134 1.74 -22.03 26.80
N ALA A 135 1.95 -20.72 26.67
CA ALA A 135 2.70 -20.17 25.55
C ALA A 135 4.15 -20.69 25.51
N TRP A 136 4.76 -20.96 26.68
CA TRP A 136 6.11 -21.49 26.75
C TRP A 136 6.18 -22.85 26.03
N LEU A 137 5.35 -23.80 26.41
CA LEU A 137 5.34 -25.14 25.82
C LEU A 137 4.71 -25.21 24.42
N LYS A 138 4.05 -24.13 23.98
CA LYS A 138 3.56 -24.01 22.60
C LYS A 138 4.69 -23.69 21.61
N ALA A 139 5.70 -22.92 22.05
CA ALA A 139 6.80 -22.45 21.20
C ALA A 139 8.17 -23.06 21.54
N PHE A 140 8.33 -23.58 22.75
CA PHE A 140 9.55 -24.22 23.23
C PHE A 140 9.26 -25.64 23.73
N LYS A 141 10.27 -26.50 23.71
CA LYS A 141 10.13 -27.89 24.14
C LYS A 141 9.98 -27.98 25.65
N GLU A 142 10.75 -27.17 26.40
CA GLU A 142 10.78 -27.16 27.83
C GLU A 142 11.10 -25.78 28.40
N ALA A 143 10.71 -25.56 29.65
CA ALA A 143 11.07 -24.42 30.45
C ALA A 143 11.64 -24.90 31.79
N ASP A 144 12.91 -24.56 32.06
CA ASP A 144 13.53 -24.83 33.37
C ASP A 144 13.42 -23.62 34.25
N ILE A 145 12.96 -23.83 35.47
CA ILE A 145 12.78 -22.80 36.48
C ILE A 145 13.67 -23.10 37.68
N GLU A 146 14.49 -22.11 38.10
CA GLU A 146 15.26 -22.11 39.32
C GLU A 146 14.97 -20.81 40.07
N SER A 147 14.49 -20.88 41.31
CA SER A 147 14.13 -19.71 42.11
C SER A 147 14.74 -19.80 43.50
N SER A 148 15.60 -18.86 43.85
CA SER A 148 16.22 -18.72 45.19
C SER A 148 15.63 -17.49 45.88
N PHE A 149 15.02 -17.69 47.06
CA PHE A 149 14.31 -16.66 47.79
C PHE A 149 14.31 -16.94 49.29
N ILE A 150 13.81 -16.00 50.08
CA ILE A 150 13.67 -16.17 51.54
C ILE A 150 12.25 -16.70 51.85
N ASP A 151 12.16 -17.86 52.49
CA ASP A 151 10.93 -18.42 53.00
C ASP A 151 11.05 -18.62 54.52
N ALA A 152 10.07 -18.13 55.27
CA ALA A 152 10.07 -18.16 56.75
C ALA A 152 11.36 -17.69 57.43
N GLY A 153 12.15 -16.86 56.76
CA GLY A 153 13.42 -16.31 57.26
C GLY A 153 14.70 -17.07 56.84
N GLU A 154 14.55 -18.20 56.16
CA GLU A 154 15.64 -19.02 55.66
C GLU A 154 15.75 -18.93 54.14
N TRP A 155 16.99 -19.06 53.62
CA TRP A 155 17.21 -19.10 52.18
C TRP A 155 16.94 -20.47 51.61
N VAL A 156 16.01 -20.52 50.65
CA VAL A 156 15.60 -21.75 49.95
C VAL A 156 15.77 -21.61 48.44
N ARG A 157 15.97 -22.73 47.78
CA ARG A 157 16.01 -22.84 46.34
C ARG A 157 15.00 -23.86 45.84
N ARG A 158 14.11 -23.42 44.98
CA ARG A 158 13.14 -24.26 44.27
C ARG A 158 13.58 -24.49 42.84
N LYS A 159 13.54 -25.76 42.40
CA LYS A 159 13.87 -26.14 41.01
C LYS A 159 12.81 -27.07 40.45
N PHE A 160 12.39 -26.79 39.23
CA PHE A 160 11.51 -27.69 38.50
C PHE A 160 11.61 -27.45 36.97
N CYS A 161 11.28 -28.49 36.18
CA CYS A 161 11.20 -28.44 34.74
C CYS A 161 9.73 -28.54 34.32
N PHE A 162 9.30 -27.66 33.43
CA PHE A 162 7.96 -27.64 32.84
C PHE A 162 8.04 -28.09 31.37
N THR A 163 7.51 -29.29 31.11
CA THR A 163 7.58 -29.96 29.79
C THR A 163 6.31 -30.78 29.54
N LEU A 164 6.05 -31.09 28.26
CA LEU A 164 4.94 -31.98 27.86
C LEU A 164 5.26 -33.48 28.03
N GLU A 165 6.53 -33.82 28.27
CA GLU A 165 6.98 -35.23 28.40
C GLU A 165 6.61 -35.83 29.76
N GLN A 166 6.31 -34.98 30.76
CA GLN A 166 5.99 -35.40 32.12
C GLN A 166 4.66 -34.77 32.53
N ASN A 167 3.74 -35.60 33.04
CA ASN A 167 2.45 -35.13 33.58
C ASN A 167 2.55 -34.56 34.99
N GLU A 168 3.65 -34.84 35.71
CA GLU A 168 3.92 -34.38 37.04
C GLU A 168 5.15 -33.49 37.04
N ILE A 169 5.07 -32.35 37.72
CA ILE A 169 6.21 -31.46 37.91
C ILE A 169 6.99 -31.97 39.12
N ASN A 170 8.23 -32.42 38.88
CA ASN A 170 9.17 -32.77 39.92
C ASN A 170 9.72 -31.46 40.53
N ASP A 171 9.08 -31.00 41.60
CA ASP A 171 9.46 -29.83 42.36
C ASP A 171 10.45 -30.25 43.45
N SER A 172 11.64 -29.61 43.46
CA SER A 172 12.61 -29.78 44.55
C SER A 172 12.76 -28.44 45.29
N LEU A 173 12.62 -28.48 46.62
CA LEU A 173 12.90 -27.35 47.50
C LEU A 173 14.06 -27.75 48.43
N GLU A 174 15.12 -26.97 48.41
CA GLU A 174 16.34 -27.22 49.21
C GLU A 174 16.77 -25.96 49.95
N ASP A 175 17.29 -26.12 51.17
CA ASP A 175 17.93 -25.03 51.89
C ASP A 175 19.27 -24.71 51.25
N ILE A 176 19.60 -23.43 51.17
CA ILE A 176 20.86 -22.95 50.58
C ILE A 176 21.54 -21.92 51.47
N ASP A 177 22.82 -21.71 51.21
CA ASP A 177 23.54 -20.62 51.85
C ASP A 177 22.94 -19.27 51.49
N PRO A 178 22.97 -18.28 52.41
CA PRO A 178 22.42 -16.95 52.18
C PRO A 178 22.98 -16.29 50.92
N LEU A 179 22.08 -15.78 50.07
CA LEU A 179 22.43 -14.96 48.91
C LEU A 179 22.31 -13.47 49.24
N THR A 180 22.89 -12.62 48.39
CA THR A 180 22.80 -11.16 48.53
C THR A 180 21.45 -10.61 48.09
N ASP A 181 20.73 -11.33 47.20
CA ASP A 181 19.45 -10.93 46.67
C ASP A 181 18.65 -12.16 46.17
N ASN A 182 17.33 -12.05 46.07
CA ASN A 182 16.52 -13.06 45.45
C ASN A 182 16.89 -13.23 43.97
N LYS A 183 16.73 -14.43 43.45
CA LYS A 183 17.04 -14.70 42.03
C LYS A 183 16.12 -15.77 41.49
N THR A 184 15.35 -15.41 40.48
CA THR A 184 14.54 -16.36 39.71
C THR A 184 15.06 -16.42 38.28
N ILE A 185 15.29 -17.62 37.77
CA ILE A 185 15.72 -17.91 36.41
C ILE A 185 14.66 -18.74 35.73
N VAL A 186 14.20 -18.30 34.57
CA VAL A 186 13.33 -19.05 33.66
C VAL A 186 14.05 -19.23 32.33
N ALA A 187 14.42 -20.46 32.01
CA ALA A 187 15.12 -20.81 30.77
C ALA A 187 14.16 -21.50 29.81
N LEU A 188 13.78 -20.82 28.73
CA LEU A 188 12.98 -21.35 27.62
C LEU A 188 13.94 -22.01 26.63
N LYS A 189 13.83 -23.32 26.43
CA LYS A 189 14.82 -24.11 25.69
C LYS A 189 14.20 -24.79 24.45
N GLU A 190 15.01 -25.01 23.44
CA GLU A 190 14.70 -25.73 22.23
C GLU A 190 13.46 -25.14 21.51
N CYS A 191 13.62 -23.93 20.96
CA CYS A 191 12.56 -23.27 20.19
C CYS A 191 12.09 -24.14 19.03
N LEU A 192 10.78 -24.41 18.98
CA LEU A 192 10.15 -25.31 17.99
C LEU A 192 10.20 -24.67 16.60
N ALA A 193 10.50 -25.49 15.59
CA ALA A 193 10.72 -25.08 14.20
C ALA A 193 9.63 -24.13 13.60
N PRO A 194 8.31 -24.29 13.88
CA PRO A 194 7.29 -23.39 13.37
C PRO A 194 7.41 -21.93 13.86
N TYR A 195 7.96 -21.72 15.05
CA TYR A 195 8.16 -20.41 15.66
C TYR A 195 9.57 -19.88 15.42
N LYS A 196 10.58 -20.76 15.46
CA LYS A 196 11.99 -20.42 15.23
C LYS A 196 12.21 -19.63 13.94
N LYS A 197 11.54 -20.02 12.84
CA LYS A 197 11.64 -19.36 11.54
C LYS A 197 11.13 -17.91 11.54
N ASN A 198 10.26 -17.54 12.46
CA ASN A 198 9.64 -16.24 12.56
C ASN A 198 10.26 -15.36 13.66
N LEU A 199 11.22 -15.89 14.44
CA LEU A 199 11.95 -15.08 15.40
C LEU A 199 12.80 -14.02 14.68
N PRO A 200 12.82 -12.77 15.18
CA PRO A 200 13.75 -11.76 14.70
C PRO A 200 15.20 -12.22 14.89
N LYS A 201 16.03 -12.08 13.88
CA LYS A 201 17.42 -12.53 13.95
C LYS A 201 18.33 -11.63 14.78
N LYS A 202 18.07 -10.31 14.80
CA LYS A 202 18.89 -9.32 15.50
C LYS A 202 18.38 -9.07 16.92
N GLY A 203 19.28 -9.04 17.91
CA GLY A 203 18.95 -8.74 19.30
C GLY A 203 18.36 -7.35 19.49
N GLU A 204 18.82 -6.36 18.72
CA GLU A 204 18.26 -5.01 18.73
C GLU A 204 16.75 -4.97 18.37
N VAL A 205 16.33 -5.78 17.39
CA VAL A 205 14.92 -5.89 17.03
C VAL A 205 14.09 -6.52 18.14
N ILE A 206 14.65 -7.52 18.84
CA ILE A 206 14.02 -8.14 20.01
C ILE A 206 13.91 -7.12 21.14
N ALA A 207 14.98 -6.39 21.44
CA ALA A 207 15.00 -5.32 22.44
C ALA A 207 13.93 -4.25 22.13
N THR A 208 13.82 -3.79 20.88
CA THR A 208 12.81 -2.84 20.46
C THR A 208 11.38 -3.41 20.65
N LYS A 209 11.15 -4.70 20.34
CA LYS A 209 9.84 -5.34 20.54
C LYS A 209 9.49 -5.52 22.02
N ILE A 210 10.47 -5.77 22.87
CA ILE A 210 10.29 -5.79 24.33
C ILE A 210 9.92 -4.38 24.83
N MET A 211 10.63 -3.35 24.37
CA MET A 211 10.31 -1.95 24.68
C MET A 211 8.86 -1.60 24.29
N GLN A 212 8.43 -1.98 23.08
CA GLN A 212 7.05 -1.76 22.63
C GLN A 212 6.03 -2.50 23.52
N HIS A 213 6.31 -3.75 23.89
CA HIS A 213 5.39 -4.55 24.70
C HIS A 213 5.28 -4.05 26.14
N CYS A 214 6.41 -3.59 26.71
CA CYS A 214 6.50 -3.10 28.09
C CYS A 214 6.31 -1.59 28.21
N PHE A 215 5.85 -0.89 27.16
CA PHE A 215 5.80 0.56 27.09
C PHE A 215 5.16 1.22 28.32
N ILE A 216 3.97 0.73 28.73
CA ILE A 216 3.25 1.27 29.90
C ILE A 216 4.06 1.09 31.19
N TYR A 217 4.72 -0.06 31.35
CA TYR A 217 5.56 -0.31 32.53
C TYR A 217 6.79 0.62 32.55
N LEU A 218 7.42 0.84 31.38
CA LEU A 218 8.61 1.72 31.26
C LEU A 218 8.30 3.18 31.59
N MET A 219 7.06 3.61 31.49
CA MET A 219 6.64 4.94 31.93
C MET A 219 6.56 5.06 33.46
N SER A 220 6.55 3.96 34.19
CA SER A 220 6.48 3.98 35.65
C SER A 220 7.86 4.19 36.26
N ALA A 221 7.97 5.12 37.21
CA ALA A 221 9.20 5.34 37.98
C ALA A 221 9.66 4.10 38.78
N LYS A 222 8.78 3.10 38.98
CA LYS A 222 9.06 1.85 39.67
C LYS A 222 9.37 0.67 38.73
N CYS A 223 9.47 0.95 37.40
CA CYS A 223 9.81 -0.08 36.45
C CYS A 223 11.20 -0.69 36.78
N PRO A 224 11.34 -2.02 36.78
CA PRO A 224 12.67 -2.64 36.93
C PRO A 224 13.58 -2.27 35.76
N VAL A 225 14.87 -2.33 35.96
CA VAL A 225 15.87 -2.19 34.89
C VAL A 225 15.85 -3.46 34.05
N ILE A 226 15.48 -3.33 32.75
CA ILE A 226 15.39 -4.45 31.83
C ILE A 226 16.58 -4.42 30.87
N LYS A 227 17.35 -5.51 30.82
CA LYS A 227 18.51 -5.65 29.91
C LYS A 227 18.35 -6.88 29.04
N VAL A 228 18.77 -6.76 27.79
CA VAL A 228 18.82 -7.87 26.82
C VAL A 228 20.26 -8.06 26.36
N ALA A 229 20.81 -9.22 26.61
CA ALA A 229 22.14 -9.62 26.16
C ALA A 229 22.02 -10.56 24.94
N ASP A 230 22.78 -10.26 23.89
CA ASP A 230 22.87 -11.03 22.65
C ASP A 230 24.38 -11.16 22.29
N GLU A 231 24.97 -12.29 22.58
CA GLU A 231 26.43 -12.51 22.44
C GLU A 231 27.24 -11.40 23.15
N ASP A 232 27.95 -10.58 22.39
CA ASP A 232 28.78 -9.50 22.91
C ASP A 232 28.07 -8.15 23.08
N GLN A 233 26.76 -8.08 22.76
CA GLN A 233 25.98 -6.86 22.83
C GLN A 233 24.96 -6.90 23.95
N THR A 234 24.83 -5.80 24.67
CA THR A 234 23.81 -5.64 25.73
C THR A 234 22.98 -4.37 25.45
N TYR A 235 21.67 -4.53 25.45
CA TYR A 235 20.69 -3.46 25.24
C TYR A 235 19.99 -3.16 26.56
N ASN A 236 20.12 -1.94 27.07
CA ASN A 236 19.34 -1.45 28.20
C ASN A 236 18.04 -0.86 27.75
N ILE A 237 16.91 -1.56 28.00
CA ILE A 237 15.60 -1.19 27.47
C ILE A 237 15.12 0.15 28.05
N ASN A 238 15.42 0.45 29.32
CA ASN A 238 15.04 1.71 29.96
C ASN A 238 15.79 2.89 29.33
N GLU A 239 17.09 2.77 29.10
CA GLU A 239 17.90 3.79 28.42
C GLU A 239 17.42 3.98 26.96
N MET A 240 17.19 2.89 26.23
CA MET A 240 16.64 2.93 24.88
C MET A 240 15.30 3.65 24.84
N PHE A 241 14.45 3.44 25.85
CA PHE A 241 13.16 4.10 25.99
C PHE A 241 13.33 5.62 26.19
N ASP A 242 14.19 6.01 27.16
CA ASP A 242 14.44 7.42 27.47
C ASP A 242 15.09 8.20 26.33
N GLU A 243 15.95 7.56 25.55
CA GLU A 243 16.63 8.16 24.41
C GLU A 243 15.71 8.33 23.18
N ARG A 244 14.79 7.38 22.98
CA ARG A 244 13.96 7.29 21.76
C ARG A 244 12.61 7.95 21.87
N ILE A 245 12.14 8.24 23.08
CA ILE A 245 10.83 8.86 23.30
C ILE A 245 10.98 10.33 23.58
N LYS A 246 10.23 11.15 22.84
CA LYS A 246 10.13 12.57 23.12
C LYS A 246 9.39 12.77 24.46
N LYS A 247 9.96 13.53 25.37
CA LYS A 247 9.44 13.74 26.74
C LYS A 247 8.07 14.45 26.80
N GLU A 248 7.59 15.01 25.71
CA GLU A 248 6.26 15.64 25.60
C GLU A 248 5.23 14.58 25.21
N SER A 249 4.73 13.84 26.20
CA SER A 249 3.59 12.94 26.00
C SER A 249 2.34 13.58 26.56
N GLU A 250 1.23 13.53 25.82
CA GLU A 250 -0.07 14.04 26.25
C GLU A 250 -1.05 12.89 26.41
N LYS A 251 -1.72 12.85 27.58
CA LYS A 251 -2.74 11.84 27.85
C LYS A 251 -4.12 12.48 27.80
N ILE A 252 -5.00 11.94 26.99
CA ILE A 252 -6.40 12.34 26.89
C ILE A 252 -7.32 11.19 27.29
N GLU A 253 -8.50 11.53 27.77
CA GLU A 253 -9.59 10.61 28.04
C GLU A 253 -10.78 10.97 27.16
N PHE A 254 -11.39 10.00 26.51
CA PHE A 254 -12.56 10.21 25.66
C PHE A 254 -13.52 9.03 25.75
N LYS A 255 -14.73 9.20 25.19
CA LYS A 255 -15.77 8.18 25.23
C LYS A 255 -16.17 7.74 23.84
N ILE A 256 -16.41 6.42 23.71
CA ILE A 256 -17.09 5.84 22.56
C ILE A 256 -18.33 5.16 23.11
N GLY A 257 -19.52 5.63 22.73
CA GLY A 257 -20.75 5.20 23.37
C GLY A 257 -20.74 5.48 24.89
N ASN A 258 -20.88 4.43 25.69
CA ASN A 258 -20.83 4.52 27.16
C ASN A 258 -19.46 4.18 27.75
N GLU A 259 -18.50 3.75 26.95
CA GLU A 259 -17.20 3.27 27.40
C GLU A 259 -16.14 4.38 27.40
N ASN A 260 -15.27 4.36 28.42
CA ASN A 260 -14.17 5.31 28.56
C ASN A 260 -12.87 4.70 28.03
N PHE A 261 -12.15 5.49 27.24
CA PHE A 261 -10.84 5.16 26.72
C PHE A 261 -9.81 6.21 27.13
N SER A 262 -8.58 5.78 27.29
CA SER A 262 -7.42 6.63 27.56
C SER A 262 -6.45 6.49 26.41
N LEU A 263 -6.13 7.58 25.74
CA LEU A 263 -5.14 7.65 24.65
C LEU A 263 -3.96 8.51 25.09
N LEU A 264 -2.78 7.91 25.07
CA LEU A 264 -1.53 8.62 25.29
C LEU A 264 -0.90 8.89 23.92
N HIS A 265 -0.72 10.17 23.62
CA HIS A 265 0.00 10.63 22.44
C HIS A 265 1.49 10.75 22.76
N THR A 266 2.34 10.17 21.92
CA THR A 266 3.79 10.35 22.03
C THR A 266 4.48 10.28 20.66
N GLN A 267 5.72 10.75 20.61
CA GLN A 267 6.55 10.73 19.42
C GLN A 267 7.80 9.90 19.68
N ILE A 268 8.15 9.02 18.77
CA ILE A 268 9.26 8.09 18.91
C ILE A 268 10.28 8.33 17.80
N GLU A 269 11.56 8.54 18.19
CA GLU A 269 12.69 8.70 17.30
C GLU A 269 13.35 7.34 17.05
N ASP A 270 12.73 6.48 16.26
CA ASP A 270 13.33 5.19 15.91
C ASP A 270 12.85 4.68 14.56
N ALA A 271 13.76 4.51 13.63
CA ALA A 271 13.50 3.90 12.33
C ALA A 271 12.97 2.44 12.42
N ALA A 272 13.22 1.74 13.54
CA ALA A 272 12.72 0.38 13.76
C ALA A 272 11.20 0.31 13.98
N PHE A 273 10.54 1.44 14.32
CA PHE A 273 9.07 1.52 14.39
C PHE A 273 8.43 1.55 13.00
N GLY A 274 9.13 2.08 12.00
CA GLY A 274 8.82 1.96 10.57
C GLY A 274 7.58 2.68 10.07
N ALA A 275 6.65 3.07 10.96
CA ALA A 275 5.40 3.75 10.65
C ALA A 275 4.78 4.39 11.89
N SER A 276 3.92 5.37 11.70
CA SER A 276 3.08 5.94 12.76
C SER A 276 1.97 4.93 13.13
N LYS A 277 1.92 4.52 14.40
CA LYS A 277 1.06 3.41 14.84
C LYS A 277 0.24 3.75 16.07
N LEU A 278 -0.90 3.07 16.15
CA LEU A 278 -1.68 2.92 17.37
C LEU A 278 -1.38 1.56 17.98
N TYR A 279 -1.06 1.54 19.25
CA TYR A 279 -0.88 0.34 20.06
C TYR A 279 -2.05 0.18 21.01
N LEU A 280 -2.78 -0.94 20.90
CA LEU A 280 -3.92 -1.25 21.76
C LEU A 280 -3.43 -2.14 22.90
N TYR A 281 -3.70 -1.69 24.11
CA TYR A 281 -3.30 -2.36 25.35
C TYR A 281 -4.52 -2.91 26.08
N ALA A 282 -4.35 -4.06 26.66
CA ALA A 282 -5.28 -4.62 27.63
C ALA A 282 -4.50 -5.13 28.84
N ASN A 283 -4.92 -4.72 30.04
CA ASN A 283 -4.25 -5.09 31.29
C ASN A 283 -2.73 -4.80 31.25
N ASP A 284 -2.37 -3.57 30.82
CA ASP A 284 -1.01 -3.06 30.68
C ASP A 284 -0.10 -3.83 29.69
N ARG A 285 -0.66 -4.68 28.84
CA ARG A 285 0.05 -5.45 27.83
C ARG A 285 -0.40 -5.08 26.42
N MET A 286 0.56 -4.91 25.52
CA MET A 286 0.27 -4.71 24.12
C MET A 286 -0.33 -5.98 23.50
N VAL A 287 -1.50 -5.85 22.91
CA VAL A 287 -2.24 -6.93 22.22
C VAL A 287 -2.15 -6.80 20.72
N GLN A 288 -2.39 -5.59 20.21
CA GLN A 288 -2.48 -5.33 18.77
C GLN A 288 -1.86 -3.99 18.41
N GLU A 289 -1.33 -3.89 17.19
CA GLU A 289 -0.89 -2.64 16.58
C GLU A 289 -1.69 -2.34 15.32
N VAL A 290 -2.01 -1.06 15.10
CA VAL A 290 -2.72 -0.55 13.92
C VAL A 290 -1.88 0.52 13.25
N ASN A 291 -1.71 0.43 11.93
CA ASN A 291 -0.96 1.43 11.17
C ASN A 291 -1.86 2.63 10.86
N LEU A 292 -1.64 3.75 11.56
CA LEU A 292 -2.41 4.98 11.40
C LEU A 292 -2.18 5.72 10.07
N GLU A 293 -1.09 5.44 9.35
CA GLU A 293 -0.85 6.02 8.03
C GLU A 293 -1.86 5.54 6.96
N LYS A 294 -2.65 4.50 7.28
CA LYS A 294 -3.77 4.05 6.44
C LYS A 294 -5.06 4.80 6.73
N GLU A 295 -5.23 5.22 7.98
CA GLU A 295 -6.43 5.91 8.45
C GLU A 295 -6.30 7.43 8.31
N ILE A 296 -5.10 7.97 8.47
CA ILE A 296 -4.79 9.40 8.36
C ILE A 296 -3.85 9.60 7.19
N VAL A 297 -4.40 9.98 6.04
CA VAL A 297 -3.67 10.07 4.75
C VAL A 297 -2.44 10.97 4.81
N ASP A 298 -2.52 12.07 5.56
CA ASP A 298 -1.46 13.07 5.65
C ASP A 298 -0.43 12.76 6.75
N LEU A 299 -0.58 11.62 7.45
CA LEU A 299 0.36 11.14 8.44
C LEU A 299 1.46 10.31 7.77
N ASP A 300 2.45 10.95 7.20
CA ASP A 300 3.58 10.29 6.51
C ASP A 300 4.84 10.30 7.37
N LYS A 301 5.59 9.21 7.33
CA LYS A 301 6.84 9.01 8.08
C LYS A 301 7.93 10.05 7.79
N ASN A 302 7.92 10.67 6.62
CA ASN A 302 8.94 11.65 6.22
C ASN A 302 8.68 13.05 6.79
N LEU A 303 7.63 13.22 7.55
CA LEU A 303 7.09 14.52 7.88
C LEU A 303 7.47 15.05 9.27
N PHE A 304 7.81 14.15 10.21
CA PHE A 304 8.24 14.55 11.54
C PHE A 304 9.73 14.90 11.57
N SER A 305 10.09 16.08 11.15
CA SER A 305 11.43 16.67 11.19
C SER A 305 12.52 15.94 10.40
N ALA A 306 13.66 16.60 10.18
CA ALA A 306 14.87 16.02 9.54
C ALA A 306 15.47 14.80 10.29
N LYS A 307 14.92 14.40 11.43
CA LYS A 307 15.37 13.31 12.29
C LYS A 307 14.48 12.05 12.27
N GLY A 308 13.33 12.07 11.57
CA GLY A 308 12.53 10.86 11.38
C GLY A 308 11.73 10.38 12.59
N TYR A 309 10.97 11.27 13.25
CA TYR A 309 10.02 10.86 14.28
C TYR A 309 8.80 10.14 13.70
N TYR A 310 8.26 9.20 14.47
CA TYR A 310 6.99 8.54 14.23
C TYR A 310 6.03 8.88 15.36
N TYR A 311 4.76 8.97 15.02
CA TYR A 311 3.72 9.05 16.03
C TYR A 311 3.45 7.66 16.62
N ALA A 312 3.30 7.58 17.94
CA ALA A 312 2.83 6.40 18.65
C ALA A 312 1.66 6.79 19.57
N GLY A 313 0.49 6.23 19.29
CA GLY A 313 -0.67 6.31 20.16
C GLY A 313 -0.75 5.05 21.01
N ILE A 314 -0.93 5.20 22.34
CA ILE A 314 -1.15 4.07 23.25
C ILE A 314 -2.57 4.16 23.78
N LEU A 315 -3.43 3.24 23.34
CA LEU A 315 -4.82 3.17 23.73
C LEU A 315 -5.01 2.11 24.80
N SER A 316 -5.69 2.48 25.87
CA SER A 316 -6.10 1.57 26.96
C SER A 316 -7.51 1.94 27.42
N GLY A 317 -8.19 0.98 28.08
CA GLY A 317 -9.52 1.21 28.61
C GLY A 317 -10.13 -0.09 29.13
N LYS A 318 -11.09 0.04 30.05
CA LYS A 318 -11.77 -1.11 30.65
C LYS A 318 -12.43 -1.99 29.57
N PHE A 319 -13.02 -1.40 28.56
CA PHE A 319 -13.60 -2.14 27.44
C PHE A 319 -12.60 -3.06 26.74
N LEU A 320 -11.37 -2.59 26.50
CA LEU A 320 -10.30 -3.40 25.92
C LEU A 320 -9.84 -4.51 26.88
N ASP A 321 -9.79 -4.22 28.20
CA ASP A 321 -9.40 -5.19 29.22
C ASP A 321 -10.39 -6.36 29.30
N GLU A 322 -11.68 -6.07 29.17
CA GLU A 322 -12.77 -7.05 29.25
C GLU A 322 -12.94 -7.85 27.94
N ASN A 323 -12.63 -7.24 26.79
CA ASN A 323 -12.80 -7.86 25.47
C ASN A 323 -11.51 -8.40 24.86
N VAL A 324 -10.46 -8.59 25.64
CA VAL A 324 -9.24 -9.25 25.15
C VAL A 324 -9.40 -10.76 25.15
N GLY A 325 -9.04 -11.41 24.06
CA GLY A 325 -9.08 -12.88 23.94
C GLY A 325 -8.27 -13.59 25.01
N THR A 326 -8.62 -14.82 25.32
CA THR A 326 -7.99 -15.62 26.43
C THR A 326 -6.48 -15.70 26.27
N ASN A 327 -5.98 -15.82 25.05
CA ASN A 327 -4.57 -15.95 24.73
C ASN A 327 -3.85 -14.60 24.53
N ARG A 328 -4.58 -13.46 24.63
CA ARG A 328 -4.08 -12.08 24.44
C ARG A 328 -3.37 -11.83 23.12
N THR A 329 -3.74 -12.56 22.10
CA THR A 329 -3.19 -12.38 20.76
C THR A 329 -4.10 -11.53 19.87
N SER A 330 -5.32 -11.27 20.28
CA SER A 330 -6.35 -10.47 19.59
C SER A 330 -7.40 -9.98 20.57
N PHE A 331 -8.26 -9.10 20.11
CA PHE A 331 -9.48 -8.72 20.80
C PHE A 331 -10.67 -9.52 20.26
N ASP A 332 -11.62 -9.83 21.14
CA ASP A 332 -12.91 -10.46 20.81
C ASP A 332 -13.93 -9.33 20.51
N ILE A 333 -13.57 -8.43 19.57
CA ILE A 333 -14.34 -7.26 19.13
C ILE A 333 -14.53 -7.41 17.62
N SER A 334 -15.78 -7.27 17.14
CA SER A 334 -16.08 -7.30 15.70
C SER A 334 -15.39 -6.17 14.95
N ASP A 335 -14.94 -6.41 13.73
CA ASP A 335 -14.32 -5.37 12.90
C ASP A 335 -15.31 -4.24 12.58
N THR A 336 -16.56 -4.61 12.20
CA THR A 336 -17.65 -3.68 11.89
C THR A 336 -18.85 -3.93 12.82
N ALA A 337 -19.58 -2.86 13.17
CA ALA A 337 -20.80 -2.98 13.97
C ALA A 337 -21.92 -3.61 13.13
N GLU A 338 -22.39 -4.78 13.54
CA GLU A 338 -23.67 -5.34 13.08
C GLU A 338 -24.78 -4.75 13.95
N ASP A 339 -25.69 -3.97 13.34
CA ASP A 339 -26.89 -3.37 13.99
C ASP A 339 -26.70 -2.27 15.06
N GLY A 340 -25.58 -1.56 15.12
CA GLY A 340 -25.45 -0.27 15.83
C GLY A 340 -25.54 -0.31 17.36
N SER A 341 -25.44 -1.49 18.01
CA SER A 341 -25.53 -1.65 19.47
C SER A 341 -24.20 -1.94 20.16
N GLU A 342 -23.19 -2.43 19.46
CA GLU A 342 -21.88 -2.77 20.01
C GLU A 342 -20.78 -1.91 19.39
N ILE A 343 -19.78 -1.54 20.20
CA ILE A 343 -18.59 -0.81 19.75
C ILE A 343 -17.74 -1.76 18.91
N SER A 344 -17.51 -1.40 17.64
CA SER A 344 -16.64 -2.16 16.74
C SER A 344 -15.18 -1.68 16.79
N MET A 345 -14.28 -2.48 16.22
CA MET A 345 -12.88 -2.08 16.09
C MET A 345 -12.73 -0.85 15.17
N ASP A 346 -13.52 -0.77 14.09
CA ASP A 346 -13.55 0.38 13.19
C ASP A 346 -14.02 1.67 13.90
N ASP A 347 -15.01 1.57 14.82
CA ASP A 347 -15.42 2.71 15.64
C ASP A 347 -14.28 3.20 16.54
N ILE A 348 -13.56 2.27 17.17
CA ILE A 348 -12.41 2.59 18.02
C ILE A 348 -11.32 3.27 17.21
N ILE A 349 -10.92 2.70 16.08
CA ILE A 349 -9.86 3.23 15.24
C ILE A 349 -10.23 4.61 14.67
N SER A 350 -11.46 4.78 14.20
CA SER A 350 -11.95 6.05 13.66
C SER A 350 -11.94 7.17 14.70
N ASN A 351 -12.48 6.90 15.91
CA ASN A 351 -12.45 7.88 17.01
C ASN A 351 -11.02 8.23 17.45
N VAL A 352 -10.13 7.24 17.50
CA VAL A 352 -8.72 7.48 17.78
C VAL A 352 -8.09 8.33 16.68
N ALA A 353 -8.35 8.03 15.39
CA ALA A 353 -7.82 8.80 14.27
C ALA A 353 -8.26 10.26 14.33
N GLU A 354 -9.51 10.55 14.71
CA GLU A 354 -10.01 11.91 14.94
C GLU A 354 -9.21 12.63 16.05
N ASN A 355 -9.02 11.98 17.20
CA ASN A 355 -8.23 12.53 18.30
C ASN A 355 -6.76 12.77 17.92
N VAL A 356 -6.16 11.87 17.14
CA VAL A 356 -4.80 12.02 16.63
C VAL A 356 -4.71 13.18 15.65
N GLN A 357 -5.72 13.37 14.78
CA GLN A 357 -5.78 14.53 13.89
C GLN A 357 -5.88 15.85 14.66
N ILE A 358 -6.61 15.88 15.77
CA ILE A 358 -6.67 17.07 16.64
C ILE A 358 -5.30 17.33 17.28
N TYR A 359 -4.67 16.31 17.85
CA TYR A 359 -3.35 16.42 18.48
C TYR A 359 -2.26 16.87 17.49
N LEU A 360 -2.32 16.42 16.25
CA LEU A 360 -1.36 16.73 15.19
C LEU A 360 -1.84 17.85 14.25
N ALA A 361 -2.86 18.64 14.62
CA ALA A 361 -3.55 19.56 13.71
C ALA A 361 -2.61 20.55 13.01
N ASP A 362 -1.70 21.18 13.72
CA ASP A 362 -0.74 22.15 13.15
C ASP A 362 0.14 21.48 12.09
N TYR A 363 0.65 20.31 12.41
CA TYR A 363 1.48 19.51 11.53
C TYR A 363 0.72 19.03 10.28
N LEU A 364 -0.44 18.42 10.47
CA LEU A 364 -1.26 17.94 9.35
C LEU A 364 -1.73 19.08 8.44
N SER A 365 -2.00 20.27 9.00
CA SER A 365 -2.34 21.46 8.23
C SER A 365 -1.19 21.91 7.32
N GLU A 366 0.05 21.90 7.81
CA GLU A 366 1.23 22.22 7.00
C GLU A 366 1.40 21.23 5.85
N VAL A 367 1.27 19.93 6.13
CA VAL A 367 1.37 18.86 5.13
C VAL A 367 0.28 18.99 4.07
N LYS A 368 -0.97 19.17 4.52
CA LYS A 368 -2.12 19.37 3.63
C LYS A 368 -1.90 20.58 2.73
N GLY A 369 -1.43 21.70 3.28
CA GLY A 369 -1.13 22.91 2.51
C GLY A 369 -0.07 22.67 1.42
N LYS A 370 1.04 22.04 1.77
CA LYS A 370 2.11 21.69 0.81
C LYS A 370 1.63 20.72 -0.27
N LYS A 371 0.81 19.72 0.11
CA LYS A 371 0.18 18.77 -0.82
C LYS A 371 -0.74 19.50 -1.79
N GLU A 372 -1.65 20.32 -1.29
CA GLU A 372 -2.58 21.09 -2.13
C GLU A 372 -1.85 21.99 -3.13
N GLU A 373 -0.84 22.72 -2.67
CA GLU A 373 -0.03 23.59 -3.52
C GLU A 373 0.65 22.78 -4.63
N ARG A 374 1.26 21.65 -4.29
CA ARG A 374 1.91 20.77 -5.25
C ARG A 374 0.92 20.20 -6.28
N VAL A 375 -0.22 19.68 -5.83
CA VAL A 375 -1.26 19.13 -6.73
C VAL A 375 -1.78 20.23 -7.66
N ARG A 376 -2.01 21.44 -7.17
CA ARG A 376 -2.43 22.59 -7.99
C ARG A 376 -1.38 23.00 -9.01
N SER A 377 -0.10 23.03 -8.61
CA SER A 377 1.01 23.35 -9.52
C SER A 377 1.14 22.28 -10.61
N TYR A 378 1.11 21.01 -10.24
CA TYR A 378 1.14 19.91 -11.19
C TYR A 378 -0.01 19.98 -12.20
N ILE A 379 -1.24 20.17 -11.73
CA ILE A 379 -2.41 20.31 -12.60
C ILE A 379 -2.28 21.52 -13.53
N LYS A 380 -1.79 22.66 -13.01
CA LYS A 380 -1.64 23.88 -13.80
C LYS A 380 -0.59 23.75 -14.89
N ASP A 381 0.56 23.16 -14.56
CA ASP A 381 1.76 23.23 -15.39
C ASP A 381 1.91 22.01 -16.31
N GLU A 382 1.52 20.81 -15.82
CA GLU A 382 1.75 19.53 -16.51
C GLU A 382 0.46 18.82 -16.94
N ALA A 383 -0.64 18.94 -16.17
CA ALA A 383 -1.84 18.12 -16.36
C ALA A 383 -3.16 18.92 -16.27
N PRO A 384 -3.37 19.96 -17.12
CA PRO A 384 -4.54 20.86 -17.02
C PRO A 384 -5.89 20.13 -17.21
N GLN A 385 -5.90 18.94 -17.80
CA GLN A 385 -7.08 18.09 -17.96
C GLN A 385 -7.71 17.66 -16.63
N TYR A 386 -7.01 17.74 -15.51
CA TYR A 386 -7.53 17.41 -14.18
C TYR A 386 -8.06 18.62 -13.39
N GLY A 387 -8.05 19.82 -13.98
CA GLY A 387 -8.46 21.06 -13.29
C GLY A 387 -9.86 21.02 -12.68
N HIS A 388 -10.80 20.34 -13.34
CA HIS A 388 -12.18 20.19 -12.86
C HIS A 388 -12.29 19.34 -11.59
N LEU A 389 -11.32 18.43 -11.33
CA LEU A 389 -11.31 17.56 -10.15
C LEU A 389 -11.13 18.36 -8.85
N LEU A 390 -10.37 19.46 -8.89
CA LEU A 390 -10.20 20.36 -7.75
C LEU A 390 -11.53 20.93 -7.24
N LYS A 391 -12.53 21.01 -8.11
CA LYS A 391 -13.85 21.56 -7.79
C LYS A 391 -14.88 20.49 -7.44
N TYR A 392 -14.92 19.40 -8.22
CA TYR A 392 -15.98 18.41 -8.14
C TYR A 392 -15.62 17.14 -7.39
N MET A 393 -14.34 16.87 -7.22
CA MET A 393 -13.81 15.66 -6.55
C MET A 393 -12.82 16.05 -5.43
N ARG A 394 -13.16 17.11 -4.70
CA ARG A 394 -12.26 17.70 -3.70
C ARG A 394 -11.83 16.69 -2.65
N GLU A 395 -12.77 15.92 -2.10
CA GLU A 395 -12.50 14.90 -1.08
C GLU A 395 -11.54 13.82 -1.59
N ASP A 396 -11.76 13.35 -2.82
CA ASP A 396 -10.88 12.36 -3.44
C ASP A 396 -9.47 12.92 -3.70
N VAL A 397 -9.35 14.19 -4.09
CA VAL A 397 -8.07 14.88 -4.28
C VAL A 397 -7.37 15.08 -2.92
N GLU A 398 -8.10 15.43 -1.88
CA GLU A 398 -7.57 15.55 -0.52
C GLU A 398 -7.12 14.19 0.04
N ALA A 399 -7.71 13.08 -0.40
CA ALA A 399 -7.31 11.72 -0.05
C ALA A 399 -6.03 11.23 -0.77
N ILE A 400 -5.47 11.98 -1.72
CA ILE A 400 -4.17 11.66 -2.33
C ILE A 400 -3.08 11.73 -1.27
N LYS A 401 -2.19 10.74 -1.24
CA LYS A 401 -1.05 10.71 -0.32
C LYS A 401 -0.09 11.87 -0.59
N PRO A 402 0.47 12.50 0.46
CA PRO A 402 1.49 13.52 0.29
C PRO A 402 2.77 12.91 -0.34
N TYR A 403 3.55 13.73 -1.04
CA TYR A 403 4.89 13.38 -1.59
C TYR A 403 4.96 12.21 -2.59
N LEU A 404 3.87 11.95 -3.32
CA LEU A 404 3.94 11.00 -4.44
C LEU A 404 4.86 11.55 -5.55
N PRO A 405 5.66 10.71 -6.24
CA PRO A 405 6.32 11.08 -7.49
C PRO A 405 5.28 11.50 -8.54
N ASP A 406 5.66 12.37 -9.50
CA ASP A 406 4.72 12.92 -10.48
C ASP A 406 3.98 11.84 -11.29
N SER A 407 4.66 10.75 -11.66
CA SER A 407 4.04 9.61 -12.33
C SER A 407 2.95 8.94 -11.48
N LYS A 408 3.14 8.85 -10.16
CA LYS A 408 2.15 8.29 -9.24
C LYS A 408 1.02 9.27 -8.94
N LEU A 409 1.32 10.56 -8.91
CA LEU A 409 0.32 11.61 -8.79
C LEU A 409 -0.61 11.60 -9.99
N ASP A 410 -0.06 11.44 -11.21
CA ASP A 410 -0.86 11.32 -12.44
C ASP A 410 -1.77 10.09 -12.40
N ASP A 411 -1.23 8.92 -12.01
CA ASP A 411 -2.01 7.69 -11.83
C ASP A 411 -3.22 7.89 -10.89
N GLU A 412 -3.03 8.58 -9.76
CA GLU A 412 -4.12 8.85 -8.80
C GLU A 412 -5.13 9.84 -9.37
N LEU A 413 -4.70 10.93 -9.99
CA LEU A 413 -5.58 11.91 -10.64
C LEU A 413 -6.38 11.27 -11.78
N TYR A 414 -5.78 10.35 -12.53
CA TYR A 414 -6.47 9.58 -13.57
C TYR A 414 -7.57 8.69 -12.99
N LYS A 415 -7.32 8.00 -11.86
CA LYS A 415 -8.35 7.21 -11.18
C LYS A 415 -9.52 8.08 -10.71
N ILE A 416 -9.23 9.27 -10.17
CA ILE A 416 -10.25 10.22 -9.72
C ILE A 416 -11.05 10.74 -10.92
N LYS A 417 -10.39 11.07 -12.04
CA LYS A 417 -11.07 11.45 -13.30
C LYS A 417 -12.02 10.35 -13.76
N ARG A 418 -11.57 9.09 -13.77
CA ARG A 418 -12.42 7.95 -14.14
C ARG A 418 -13.64 7.79 -13.23
N LYS A 419 -13.48 8.00 -11.92
CA LYS A 419 -14.58 8.01 -10.94
C LYS A 419 -15.59 9.11 -11.27
N PHE A 420 -15.10 10.34 -11.53
CA PHE A 420 -15.91 11.47 -11.93
C PHE A 420 -16.71 11.20 -13.22
N ASP A 421 -16.05 10.68 -14.26
CA ASP A 421 -16.69 10.36 -15.56
C ASP A 421 -17.79 9.30 -15.41
N ASN A 422 -17.56 8.28 -14.56
CA ASN A 422 -18.57 7.26 -14.26
C ASN A 422 -19.76 7.85 -13.49
N GLN A 423 -19.51 8.73 -12.54
CA GLN A 423 -20.57 9.41 -11.80
C GLN A 423 -21.38 10.33 -12.72
N LEU A 424 -20.71 11.04 -13.62
CA LEU A 424 -21.37 11.89 -14.62
C LEU A 424 -22.32 11.09 -15.53
N LYS A 425 -21.88 9.90 -15.97
CA LYS A 425 -22.73 8.98 -16.76
C LYS A 425 -23.96 8.51 -15.97
N LYS A 426 -23.77 8.15 -14.69
CA LYS A 426 -24.86 7.71 -13.81
C LYS A 426 -25.85 8.84 -13.56
N ASP A 427 -25.37 10.03 -13.21
CA ASP A 427 -26.19 11.22 -12.98
C ASP A 427 -27.04 11.55 -14.23
N ASN A 428 -26.45 11.43 -15.43
CA ASN A 428 -27.19 11.62 -16.71
C ASN A 428 -28.30 10.60 -16.88
N GLN A 429 -28.05 9.31 -16.63
CA GLN A 429 -29.07 8.27 -16.74
C GLN A 429 -30.21 8.49 -15.73
N ASP A 430 -29.90 8.92 -14.52
CA ASP A 430 -30.89 9.19 -13.48
C ASP A 430 -31.77 10.42 -13.83
N ILE A 431 -31.19 11.45 -14.47
CA ILE A 431 -31.96 12.59 -15.00
C ILE A 431 -32.94 12.11 -16.09
N ILE A 432 -32.50 11.27 -17.05
CA ILE A 432 -33.35 10.72 -18.12
C ILE A 432 -34.47 9.88 -17.50
N LYS A 433 -34.18 8.98 -16.57
CA LYS A 433 -35.22 8.18 -15.89
C LYS A 433 -36.24 9.02 -15.12
N THR A 434 -35.81 10.12 -14.51
CA THR A 434 -36.69 11.03 -13.76
C THR A 434 -37.67 11.72 -14.70
N LEU A 435 -37.27 12.00 -15.96
CA LEU A 435 -38.16 12.53 -17.01
C LEU A 435 -39.21 11.52 -17.42
N GLU A 436 -38.85 10.25 -17.56
CA GLU A 436 -39.79 9.19 -17.99
C GLU A 436 -40.89 8.92 -16.95
N VAL A 437 -40.62 9.13 -15.68
CA VAL A 437 -41.55 8.84 -14.55
C VAL A 437 -42.48 10.01 -14.25
N GLY A 438 -42.23 11.22 -14.78
CA GLY A 438 -43.15 12.38 -14.64
C GLY A 438 -43.34 12.94 -13.22
N ALA A 439 -42.45 12.62 -12.31
CA ALA A 439 -42.65 12.81 -10.86
C ALA A 439 -42.04 14.10 -10.27
N THR A 440 -41.45 15.01 -11.08
CA THR A 440 -40.69 16.15 -10.54
C THR A 440 -41.27 17.50 -11.01
N SER A 441 -41.26 18.52 -10.14
CA SER A 441 -41.62 19.88 -10.53
C SER A 441 -40.63 20.42 -11.55
N LEU A 442 -41.07 21.22 -12.48
CA LEU A 442 -40.28 21.79 -13.58
C LEU A 442 -39.04 22.54 -13.05
N ASP A 443 -39.19 23.24 -11.92
CA ASP A 443 -38.11 24.05 -11.30
C ASP A 443 -36.98 23.17 -10.75
N SER A 444 -37.30 22.06 -10.08
CA SER A 444 -36.29 21.15 -9.55
C SER A 444 -35.52 20.41 -10.66
N TYR A 445 -36.20 20.15 -11.78
CA TYR A 445 -35.58 19.59 -12.97
C TYR A 445 -34.60 20.58 -13.62
N GLN A 446 -35.01 21.85 -13.80
CA GLN A 446 -34.13 22.87 -14.36
C GLN A 446 -32.87 23.08 -13.54
N GLU A 447 -32.99 23.08 -12.21
CA GLU A 447 -31.83 23.22 -11.31
C GLU A 447 -30.86 22.02 -11.42
N LYS A 448 -31.39 20.80 -11.44
CA LYS A 448 -30.57 19.57 -11.61
C LYS A 448 -29.87 19.57 -12.97
N PHE A 449 -30.61 19.92 -14.02
CA PHE A 449 -30.11 20.01 -15.39
C PHE A 449 -28.99 21.06 -15.52
N GLN A 450 -29.18 22.26 -14.94
CA GLN A 450 -28.14 23.29 -14.95
C GLN A 450 -26.88 22.87 -14.22
N LYS A 451 -27.01 22.24 -13.04
CA LYS A 451 -25.87 21.70 -12.30
C LYS A 451 -25.12 20.63 -13.10
N GLN A 452 -25.87 19.75 -13.76
CA GLN A 452 -25.30 18.69 -14.59
C GLN A 452 -24.63 19.25 -15.85
N PHE A 453 -25.26 20.21 -16.51
CA PHE A 453 -24.68 20.88 -17.67
C PHE A 453 -23.39 21.61 -17.35
N ALA A 454 -23.28 22.22 -16.15
CA ALA A 454 -22.06 22.83 -15.70
C ALA A 454 -20.92 21.78 -15.52
N LYS A 455 -21.22 20.60 -14.95
CA LYS A 455 -20.26 19.50 -14.81
C LYS A 455 -19.80 19.00 -16.20
N ILE A 456 -20.73 18.79 -17.13
CA ILE A 456 -20.43 18.37 -18.50
C ILE A 456 -19.57 19.40 -19.22
N SER A 457 -19.88 20.69 -19.08
CA SER A 457 -19.09 21.77 -19.68
C SER A 457 -17.66 21.79 -19.16
N GLU A 458 -17.45 21.58 -17.86
CA GLU A 458 -16.09 21.50 -17.29
C GLU A 458 -15.36 20.22 -17.72
N ALA A 459 -16.04 19.08 -17.80
CA ALA A 459 -15.47 17.85 -18.36
C ALA A 459 -15.04 18.02 -19.83
N ASN A 460 -15.84 18.71 -20.64
CA ASN A 460 -15.50 19.01 -22.04
C ASN A 460 -14.30 19.95 -22.15
N LYS A 461 -14.19 20.96 -21.27
CA LYS A 461 -13.01 21.82 -21.19
C LYS A 461 -11.75 21.03 -20.80
N ALA A 462 -11.88 20.07 -19.90
CA ALA A 462 -10.77 19.18 -19.51
C ALA A 462 -10.32 18.31 -20.69
N SER A 463 -11.26 17.74 -21.45
CA SER A 463 -10.93 16.96 -22.65
C SER A 463 -10.28 17.82 -23.74
N LEU A 464 -10.73 19.06 -23.89
CA LEU A 464 -10.08 20.03 -24.79
C LEU A 464 -8.66 20.37 -24.31
N ALA A 465 -8.46 20.55 -23.01
CA ALA A 465 -7.13 20.82 -22.45
C ALA A 465 -6.16 19.65 -22.68
N GLU A 466 -6.62 18.41 -22.52
CA GLU A 466 -5.87 17.20 -22.83
C GLU A 466 -5.48 17.14 -24.31
N TYR A 467 -6.43 17.41 -25.19
CA TYR A 467 -6.21 17.49 -26.63
C TYR A 467 -5.15 18.56 -27.01
N VAL A 468 -5.24 19.74 -26.43
CA VAL A 468 -4.27 20.83 -26.66
C VAL A 468 -2.89 20.48 -26.11
N ALA A 469 -2.82 19.86 -24.91
CA ALA A 469 -1.57 19.42 -24.32
C ALA A 469 -0.89 18.35 -25.19
N HIS A 470 -1.64 17.36 -25.68
CA HIS A 470 -1.13 16.36 -26.61
C HIS A 470 -0.55 17.00 -27.88
N ARG A 471 -1.28 17.92 -28.51
CA ARG A 471 -0.81 18.64 -29.70
C ARG A 471 0.47 19.44 -29.45
N LYS A 472 0.61 20.06 -28.29
CA LYS A 472 1.82 20.77 -27.91
C LYS A 472 3.05 19.83 -27.92
N VAL A 473 2.89 18.63 -27.35
CA VAL A 473 3.97 17.61 -27.37
C VAL A 473 4.35 17.23 -28.80
N ILE A 474 3.36 17.00 -29.68
CA ILE A 474 3.61 16.66 -31.08
C ILE A 474 4.34 17.80 -31.81
N LEU A 475 3.95 19.07 -31.57
CA LEU A 475 4.62 20.23 -32.14
C LEU A 475 6.08 20.35 -31.66
N GLU A 476 6.37 20.06 -30.39
CA GLU A 476 7.75 20.06 -29.88
C GLU A 476 8.59 18.91 -30.50
N LEU A 477 7.97 17.73 -30.71
CA LEU A 477 8.62 16.61 -31.40
C LEU A 477 8.90 16.99 -32.87
N LEU A 478 7.97 17.61 -33.58
CA LEU A 478 8.18 18.11 -34.95
C LEU A 478 9.31 19.13 -34.99
N LYS A 479 9.28 20.11 -34.09
CA LYS A 479 10.32 21.13 -33.97
C LYS A 479 11.71 20.54 -33.78
N LYS A 480 11.83 19.53 -32.88
CA LYS A 480 13.08 18.79 -32.72
C LYS A 480 13.48 18.02 -33.98
N GLY A 481 12.50 17.41 -34.67
CA GLY A 481 12.73 16.62 -35.88
C GLY A 481 13.22 17.43 -37.08
N ILE A 482 12.85 18.71 -37.16
CA ILE A 482 13.31 19.61 -38.23
C ILE A 482 14.61 20.37 -37.92
N GLN A 483 15.12 20.29 -36.69
CA GLN A 483 16.40 20.88 -36.29
C GLN A 483 17.57 19.93 -36.58
N SER A 484 18.75 20.47 -36.79
CA SER A 484 19.96 19.67 -36.82
C SER A 484 20.40 19.27 -35.42
N ASP A 485 21.00 18.10 -35.27
CA ASP A 485 21.69 17.68 -34.07
C ASP A 485 23.00 18.48 -33.85
N ASP A 486 23.68 18.25 -32.73
CA ASP A 486 24.95 18.90 -32.36
C ASP A 486 26.08 18.65 -33.39
N PHE A 487 25.89 17.68 -34.28
CA PHE A 487 26.82 17.35 -35.38
C PHE A 487 26.37 17.90 -36.74
N GLY A 488 25.32 18.74 -36.76
CA GLY A 488 24.78 19.34 -38.00
C GLY A 488 23.99 18.37 -38.89
N LYS A 489 23.56 17.22 -38.35
CA LYS A 489 22.77 16.21 -39.06
C LYS A 489 21.28 16.35 -38.79
N TYR A 490 20.48 16.37 -39.84
CA TYR A 490 19.04 16.41 -39.76
C TYR A 490 18.42 15.03 -39.60
N SER A 491 17.21 14.96 -39.01
CA SER A 491 16.45 13.73 -38.88
C SER A 491 16.22 13.05 -40.24
N LYS A 492 16.03 11.76 -40.22
CA LYS A 492 15.63 11.00 -41.42
C LYS A 492 14.19 11.35 -41.77
N GLU A 493 13.86 11.34 -43.06
CA GLU A 493 12.49 11.50 -43.61
C GLU A 493 11.48 10.62 -42.88
N ALA A 494 11.82 9.36 -42.62
CA ALA A 494 10.99 8.41 -41.90
C ALA A 494 10.57 8.87 -40.48
N TYR A 495 11.37 9.74 -39.82
CA TYR A 495 10.97 10.29 -38.54
C TYR A 495 9.76 11.24 -38.66
N ILE A 496 9.84 12.19 -39.60
CA ILE A 496 8.77 13.15 -39.87
C ILE A 496 7.55 12.42 -40.42
N HIS A 497 7.76 11.45 -41.30
CA HIS A 497 6.69 10.62 -41.85
C HIS A 497 5.91 9.90 -40.73
N ASN A 498 6.60 9.13 -39.89
CA ASN A 498 5.94 8.41 -38.78
C ASN A 498 5.32 9.35 -37.74
N LEU A 499 5.79 10.58 -37.59
CA LEU A 499 5.17 11.57 -36.72
C LEU A 499 3.83 12.03 -37.30
N ILE A 500 3.72 12.19 -38.63
CA ILE A 500 2.50 12.62 -39.31
C ILE A 500 1.53 11.45 -39.49
N TYR A 501 2.03 10.33 -40.00
CA TYR A 501 1.26 9.11 -40.23
C TYR A 501 2.19 7.87 -40.20
N PRO A 502 1.82 6.76 -39.54
CA PRO A 502 2.63 5.56 -39.50
C PRO A 502 2.87 4.97 -40.91
N MET A 503 4.15 4.75 -41.24
CA MET A 503 4.53 4.18 -42.55
C MET A 503 3.99 2.75 -42.72
N ARG A 504 3.64 2.38 -43.95
CA ARG A 504 3.15 1.06 -44.38
C ARG A 504 1.86 0.66 -43.70
N ARG A 505 1.00 1.62 -43.36
CA ARG A 505 -0.28 1.41 -42.69
C ARG A 505 -1.40 2.08 -43.47
N THR A 506 -2.61 1.53 -43.30
CA THR A 506 -3.86 2.16 -43.75
C THR A 506 -4.70 2.59 -42.55
N SER A 507 -5.72 3.42 -42.80
CA SER A 507 -6.69 3.81 -41.77
C SER A 507 -7.48 2.63 -41.20
N ASP A 508 -7.56 1.49 -41.90
CA ASP A 508 -8.21 0.28 -41.41
C ASP A 508 -7.35 -0.47 -40.37
N GLU A 509 -6.06 -0.14 -40.25
CA GLU A 509 -5.08 -0.84 -39.43
C GLU A 509 -4.62 -0.06 -38.20
N ILE A 510 -4.97 1.22 -38.09
CA ILE A 510 -4.58 2.10 -36.99
C ILE A 510 -5.78 2.79 -36.38
N GLU A 511 -5.68 3.09 -35.08
CA GLU A 511 -6.68 3.90 -34.40
C GLU A 511 -6.63 5.36 -34.87
N TYR A 512 -7.78 6.04 -34.85
CA TYR A 512 -7.92 7.45 -35.23
C TYR A 512 -6.93 8.38 -34.51
N GLN A 513 -6.57 8.08 -33.26
CA GLN A 513 -5.63 8.89 -32.48
C GLN A 513 -4.15 8.59 -32.77
N ALA A 514 -3.87 7.59 -33.60
CA ALA A 514 -2.49 7.16 -33.89
C ALA A 514 -1.80 7.94 -35.00
N HIS A 515 -2.45 8.97 -35.56
CA HIS A 515 -1.87 9.82 -36.60
C HIS A 515 -2.03 11.32 -36.28
N ASN A 516 -1.20 12.14 -36.95
CA ASN A 516 -1.15 13.59 -36.76
C ASN A 516 -1.32 14.36 -38.09
N LEU A 517 -2.23 13.92 -38.97
CA LEU A 517 -2.53 14.59 -40.24
C LEU A 517 -2.99 16.04 -40.04
N TRP A 518 -3.53 16.38 -38.87
CA TRP A 518 -3.86 17.74 -38.49
C TRP A 518 -2.68 18.72 -38.55
N LEU A 519 -1.44 18.23 -38.53
CA LEU A 519 -0.23 19.04 -38.73
C LEU A 519 -0.19 19.68 -40.12
N ILE A 520 -0.80 19.06 -41.08
CA ILE A 520 -0.89 19.54 -42.46
C ILE A 520 -2.14 20.38 -42.67
N ASP A 521 -3.31 19.77 -42.37
CA ASP A 521 -4.60 20.43 -42.40
C ASP A 521 -5.55 19.75 -41.43
N GLU A 522 -6.26 20.52 -40.58
CA GLU A 522 -7.21 20.00 -39.59
C GLU A 522 -8.26 19.07 -40.21
N ARG A 523 -8.68 19.36 -41.43
CA ARG A 523 -9.69 18.57 -42.15
C ARG A 523 -9.21 17.17 -42.48
N LEU A 524 -7.91 16.97 -42.67
CA LEU A 524 -7.30 15.67 -42.99
C LEU A 524 -7.35 14.67 -41.80
N ALA A 525 -7.64 15.15 -40.60
CA ALA A 525 -7.85 14.28 -39.47
C ALA A 525 -9.14 13.42 -39.54
N TYR A 526 -10.07 13.78 -40.39
CA TYR A 526 -11.40 13.15 -40.49
C TYR A 526 -11.65 12.46 -41.81
N CYS A 527 -10.63 12.03 -42.52
CA CYS A 527 -10.74 11.40 -43.82
C CYS A 527 -11.21 9.94 -43.76
N GLU A 528 -11.92 9.48 -44.81
CA GLU A 528 -12.50 8.14 -44.87
C GLU A 528 -11.42 7.03 -45.01
N TYR A 529 -10.47 7.21 -45.94
CA TYR A 529 -9.43 6.23 -46.16
C TYR A 529 -8.07 6.88 -46.36
N VAL A 530 -7.09 6.37 -45.67
CA VAL A 530 -5.67 6.80 -45.75
C VAL A 530 -4.78 5.61 -46.02
N SER A 531 -3.82 5.75 -46.89
CA SER A 531 -2.73 4.79 -47.11
C SER A 531 -1.37 5.50 -47.04
N SER A 532 -0.39 4.88 -46.41
CA SER A 532 0.92 5.48 -46.21
C SER A 532 2.05 4.52 -46.63
N ASP A 533 2.95 4.98 -47.52
CA ASP A 533 4.11 4.23 -48.02
C ASP A 533 3.70 2.83 -48.55
N ILE A 534 2.57 2.76 -49.23
CA ILE A 534 2.02 1.51 -49.81
C ILE A 534 2.16 1.61 -51.33
N PRO A 535 2.83 0.64 -51.99
CA PRO A 535 2.93 0.63 -53.45
C PRO A 535 1.53 0.46 -54.11
N PHE A 536 1.32 1.15 -55.22
CA PHE A 536 0.12 0.94 -56.02
C PHE A 536 0.00 -0.54 -56.46
N ASP A 537 -1.20 -1.02 -56.53
CA ASP A 537 -1.56 -2.42 -56.85
C ASP A 537 -0.88 -3.47 -56.01
N ASN A 538 -0.41 -3.13 -54.80
CA ASN A 538 0.45 -3.99 -53.95
C ASN A 538 1.70 -4.54 -54.62
N ASN A 539 2.15 -3.90 -55.72
CA ASN A 539 3.31 -4.32 -56.44
C ASN A 539 4.57 -3.55 -55.92
N PRO A 540 5.55 -4.21 -55.30
CA PRO A 540 6.74 -3.54 -54.75
C PRO A 540 7.60 -2.80 -55.78
N ARG A 541 7.37 -3.04 -57.06
CA ARG A 541 8.06 -2.37 -58.17
C ARG A 541 7.35 -1.10 -58.65
N GLU A 542 6.11 -0.90 -58.23
CA GLU A 542 5.33 0.29 -58.53
C GLU A 542 5.68 1.45 -57.62
N ASP A 543 5.37 2.65 -58.08
CA ASP A 543 5.48 3.86 -57.26
C ASP A 543 4.56 3.81 -56.07
N ARG A 544 4.85 4.61 -55.08
CA ARG A 544 4.06 4.76 -53.89
C ARG A 544 4.13 6.20 -53.44
N THR A 545 3.01 6.69 -52.94
CA THR A 545 2.93 7.98 -52.27
C THR A 545 3.36 7.85 -50.80
N ASP A 546 3.97 8.89 -50.25
CA ASP A 546 4.20 8.90 -48.81
C ASP A 546 2.91 8.79 -48.02
N VAL A 547 1.92 9.64 -48.32
CA VAL A 547 0.55 9.51 -47.79
C VAL A 547 -0.44 9.84 -48.92
N MET A 548 -1.45 8.97 -49.08
CA MET A 548 -2.57 9.18 -49.96
C MET A 548 -3.86 9.10 -49.19
N ILE A 549 -4.72 10.05 -49.39
CA ILE A 549 -6.02 10.15 -48.73
C ILE A 549 -7.10 10.14 -49.84
N LEU A 550 -8.05 9.23 -49.70
CA LEU A 550 -9.19 9.10 -50.57
C LEU A 550 -10.44 9.48 -49.79
N ASP A 551 -11.09 10.56 -50.18
CA ASP A 551 -12.26 11.06 -49.48
C ASP A 551 -13.50 11.03 -50.42
N LYS A 552 -14.61 10.54 -49.85
CA LYS A 552 -15.93 10.53 -50.53
C LYS A 552 -16.88 11.49 -49.84
N PRO A 553 -17.78 12.11 -50.55
CA PRO A 553 -18.82 12.88 -49.90
C PRO A 553 -19.66 11.98 -49.00
N VAL A 554 -19.99 12.47 -47.83
CA VAL A 554 -20.89 11.79 -46.90
C VAL A 554 -22.29 11.74 -47.52
N ALA A 555 -22.55 10.72 -48.36
CA ALA A 555 -23.88 10.40 -48.80
C ALA A 555 -24.28 9.08 -48.10
N VAL A 556 -25.23 9.17 -47.20
CA VAL A 556 -25.91 8.01 -46.61
C VAL A 556 -26.64 7.29 -47.74
N SER A 557 -26.08 6.21 -48.28
CA SER A 557 -26.78 5.30 -49.19
C SER A 557 -26.40 3.86 -48.87
N ASP A 558 -27.42 3.03 -48.68
CA ASP A 558 -27.33 1.61 -48.29
C ASP A 558 -26.79 0.69 -49.41
N GLU A 559 -26.19 1.20 -50.47
CA GLU A 559 -25.65 0.38 -51.53
C GLU A 559 -24.14 0.10 -51.36
N PRO A 560 -23.71 -1.15 -51.53
CA PRO A 560 -22.29 -1.47 -51.47
C PRO A 560 -21.52 -0.76 -52.58
N ASN A 561 -20.43 -0.18 -52.21
CA ASN A 561 -19.53 0.78 -52.83
C ASN A 561 -18.86 0.29 -54.14
N THR A 562 -19.63 -0.15 -55.10
CA THR A 562 -19.14 -0.57 -56.43
C THR A 562 -19.31 0.56 -57.44
N GLY A 563 -18.21 1.33 -57.59
CA GLY A 563 -18.03 2.14 -58.81
C GLY A 563 -18.23 3.65 -58.72
N ARG A 564 -18.29 4.26 -57.54
CA ARG A 564 -18.30 5.73 -57.42
C ARG A 564 -16.88 6.33 -57.56
N GLU A 565 -16.77 7.46 -58.24
CA GLU A 565 -15.57 8.26 -58.39
C GLU A 565 -15.29 8.96 -57.06
N TYR A 566 -14.01 9.09 -56.70
CA TYR A 566 -13.60 9.90 -55.54
C TYR A 566 -13.73 11.39 -55.89
N GLU A 567 -14.32 12.17 -55.00
CA GLU A 567 -14.46 13.62 -55.18
C GLU A 567 -13.17 14.35 -54.85
N THR A 568 -12.44 13.84 -53.80
CA THR A 568 -11.19 14.45 -53.35
C THR A 568 -10.13 13.40 -53.18
N ILE A 569 -8.97 13.65 -53.72
CA ILE A 569 -7.77 12.86 -53.52
C ILE A 569 -6.68 13.79 -52.99
N VAL A 570 -6.11 13.48 -51.85
CA VAL A 570 -5.03 14.24 -51.24
C VAL A 570 -3.74 13.40 -51.29
N ILE A 571 -2.67 14.00 -51.78
CA ILE A 571 -1.33 13.36 -51.82
C ILE A 571 -0.37 14.22 -51.02
N LEU A 572 0.29 13.61 -50.05
CA LEU A 572 1.39 14.23 -49.33
C LEU A 572 2.69 13.56 -49.74
N GLU A 573 3.65 14.38 -50.01
CA GLU A 573 5.04 13.98 -50.30
C GLU A 573 5.96 14.64 -49.29
N LEU A 574 6.68 13.84 -48.52
CA LEU A 574 7.55 14.28 -47.44
C LEU A 574 9.01 14.23 -47.92
N LYS A 575 9.79 15.19 -47.52
CA LYS A 575 11.21 15.20 -47.84
C LYS A 575 12.04 15.46 -46.61
N LYS A 576 13.21 14.86 -46.58
CA LYS A 576 14.18 15.06 -45.50
C LYS A 576 14.44 16.58 -45.34
N PRO A 577 14.50 17.09 -44.08
CA PRO A 577 14.88 18.49 -43.84
C PRO A 577 16.18 18.89 -44.54
N MET A 578 16.22 20.11 -45.08
CA MET A 578 17.35 20.71 -45.80
C MET A 578 17.84 19.92 -47.01
N ARG A 579 17.02 19.04 -47.61
CA ARG A 579 17.34 18.38 -48.87
C ARG A 579 17.49 19.43 -49.99
N ASN A 580 18.59 19.41 -50.72
CA ASN A 580 18.91 20.41 -51.76
C ASN A 580 19.55 19.80 -53.02
N ASP A 581 19.35 18.51 -53.27
CA ASP A 581 19.86 17.79 -54.44
C ASP A 581 18.87 17.67 -55.61
N TYR A 582 17.77 18.47 -55.56
CA TYR A 582 16.72 18.46 -56.57
C TYR A 582 17.21 18.89 -57.95
N THR A 583 16.61 18.33 -59.00
CA THR A 583 16.78 18.70 -60.41
C THR A 583 15.47 19.09 -61.04
N GLN A 584 15.47 19.64 -62.24
CA GLN A 584 14.23 19.92 -63.00
C GLN A 584 13.41 18.64 -63.27
N ALA A 585 14.05 17.50 -63.45
CA ALA A 585 13.41 16.22 -63.71
C ALA A 585 13.06 15.43 -62.45
N GLU A 586 13.76 15.71 -61.31
CA GLU A 586 13.58 14.97 -60.06
C GLU A 586 13.42 15.95 -58.89
N ASN A 587 12.17 16.22 -58.58
CA ASN A 587 11.76 17.12 -57.53
C ASN A 587 10.33 16.73 -57.02
N PRO A 588 9.91 17.19 -55.86
CA PRO A 588 8.58 16.78 -55.31
C PRO A 588 7.40 17.19 -56.17
N ILE A 589 7.52 18.28 -56.96
CA ILE A 589 6.43 18.74 -57.85
C ILE A 589 6.21 17.73 -58.96
N ILE A 590 7.26 17.36 -59.68
CA ILE A 590 7.16 16.37 -60.78
C ILE A 590 6.74 15.02 -60.26
N GLN A 591 7.20 14.61 -59.09
CA GLN A 591 6.79 13.35 -58.45
C GLN A 591 5.30 13.31 -58.17
N MET A 592 4.75 14.33 -57.53
CA MET A 592 3.32 14.43 -57.27
C MET A 592 2.44 14.51 -58.53
N LEU A 593 2.87 15.27 -59.55
CA LEU A 593 2.19 15.31 -60.84
C LEU A 593 2.17 13.92 -61.51
N GLY A 594 3.28 13.18 -61.42
CA GLY A 594 3.33 11.80 -61.91
C GLY A 594 2.36 10.86 -61.20
N TYR A 595 2.12 11.04 -59.90
CA TYR A 595 1.06 10.30 -59.21
C TYR A 595 -0.33 10.66 -59.70
N VAL A 596 -0.60 11.96 -59.91
CA VAL A 596 -1.90 12.41 -60.45
C VAL A 596 -2.16 11.79 -61.82
N ASP A 597 -1.17 11.80 -62.71
CA ASP A 597 -1.32 11.20 -64.05
C ASP A 597 -1.63 9.69 -63.95
N LYS A 598 -0.89 8.96 -63.11
CA LYS A 598 -1.13 7.54 -62.90
C LYS A 598 -2.51 7.23 -62.30
N ILE A 599 -2.95 7.98 -61.29
CA ILE A 599 -4.26 7.81 -60.64
C ILE A 599 -5.36 8.16 -61.65
N SER A 600 -5.20 9.22 -62.42
CA SER A 600 -6.17 9.69 -63.41
C SER A 600 -6.36 8.73 -64.60
N SER A 601 -5.42 7.80 -64.85
CA SER A 601 -5.57 6.73 -65.83
C SER A 601 -6.66 5.72 -65.45
N ASN A 602 -7.15 5.75 -64.21
CA ASN A 602 -8.18 4.84 -63.66
C ASN A 602 -7.76 3.35 -63.71
N GLU A 603 -6.48 3.07 -63.72
CA GLU A 603 -5.94 1.70 -63.72
C GLU A 603 -5.40 1.29 -62.35
N MET A 604 -5.16 2.26 -61.45
CA MET A 604 -4.57 2.04 -60.10
C MET A 604 -5.57 1.44 -59.12
N LYS A 605 -5.07 0.56 -58.25
CA LYS A 605 -5.85 -0.06 -57.19
C LYS A 605 -5.26 0.28 -55.82
N ASP A 606 -6.15 0.34 -54.84
CA ASP A 606 -5.78 0.45 -53.44
C ASP A 606 -5.20 -0.87 -52.89
N LYS A 607 -4.74 -0.87 -51.64
CA LYS A 607 -4.22 -2.06 -50.93
C LYS A 607 -5.20 -3.26 -50.94
N ASN A 608 -6.49 -3.00 -50.97
CA ASN A 608 -7.54 -4.01 -50.98
C ASN A 608 -7.93 -4.50 -52.38
N GLY A 609 -7.19 -4.06 -53.40
CA GLY A 609 -7.44 -4.42 -54.80
C GLY A 609 -8.64 -3.66 -55.44
N ARG A 610 -9.16 -2.60 -54.80
CA ARG A 610 -10.26 -1.80 -55.30
C ARG A 610 -9.73 -0.72 -56.23
N LEU A 611 -10.37 -0.54 -57.36
CA LEU A 611 -9.96 0.45 -58.36
C LEU A 611 -10.18 1.87 -57.81
N ILE A 612 -9.13 2.74 -57.88
CA ILE A 612 -9.20 4.15 -57.55
C ILE A 612 -9.80 4.86 -58.77
N LYS A 613 -11.08 5.17 -58.72
CA LYS A 613 -11.75 5.85 -59.84
C LYS A 613 -11.77 7.35 -59.65
N THR A 614 -11.41 8.06 -60.72
CA THR A 614 -11.46 9.50 -60.86
C THR A 614 -12.46 9.90 -61.96
N GLY A 615 -13.12 11.02 -61.81
CA GLY A 615 -14.03 11.61 -62.77
C GLY A 615 -13.65 13.05 -63.11
N THR A 616 -14.49 13.70 -63.93
CA THR A 616 -14.24 15.09 -64.34
C THR A 616 -14.28 16.10 -63.19
N ASN A 617 -14.91 15.73 -62.08
CA ASN A 617 -15.06 16.60 -60.88
C ASN A 617 -14.09 16.22 -59.75
N THR A 618 -13.22 15.21 -59.91
CA THR A 618 -12.25 14.83 -58.92
C THR A 618 -11.26 15.94 -58.68
N GLN A 619 -11.11 16.41 -57.45
CA GLN A 619 -10.15 17.43 -57.02
C GLN A 619 -8.92 16.80 -56.40
N PHE A 620 -7.75 17.20 -56.85
CA PHE A 620 -6.49 16.78 -56.25
C PHE A 620 -5.90 17.91 -55.42
N TYR A 621 -5.56 17.58 -54.14
CA TYR A 621 -4.79 18.45 -53.26
C TYR A 621 -3.40 17.83 -53.04
N LEU A 622 -2.35 18.54 -53.46
CA LEU A 622 -0.99 18.05 -53.41
C LEU A 622 -0.19 18.86 -52.42
N TYR A 623 0.38 18.21 -51.41
CA TYR A 623 1.16 18.84 -50.38
C TYR A 623 2.60 18.29 -50.41
N ALA A 624 3.59 19.15 -50.73
CA ALA A 624 4.99 18.83 -50.52
C ALA A 624 5.49 19.41 -49.18
N VAL A 625 5.83 18.56 -48.24
CA VAL A 625 6.36 18.97 -46.94
C VAL A 625 7.90 18.88 -47.00
N CYS A 626 8.54 20.02 -47.22
CA CYS A 626 9.98 20.12 -47.43
C CYS A 626 10.50 21.53 -47.11
N ASP A 627 11.79 21.67 -46.92
CA ASP A 627 12.39 23.00 -46.86
C ASP A 627 12.45 23.64 -48.26
N ILE A 628 12.01 24.89 -48.34
CA ILE A 628 12.08 25.66 -49.58
C ILE A 628 13.50 26.24 -49.71
N THR A 629 14.44 25.39 -50.12
CA THR A 629 15.82 25.81 -50.43
C THR A 629 15.85 26.72 -51.66
N SER A 630 16.90 27.49 -51.84
CA SER A 630 17.08 28.39 -52.99
C SER A 630 16.89 27.66 -54.33
N LYS A 631 17.32 26.39 -54.38
CA LYS A 631 17.22 25.55 -55.56
C LYS A 631 15.78 25.08 -55.81
N LEU A 632 15.09 24.61 -54.77
CA LEU A 632 13.69 24.22 -54.89
C LEU A 632 12.78 25.42 -55.19
N ARG A 633 13.08 26.59 -54.60
CA ARG A 633 12.37 27.84 -54.89
C ARG A 633 12.40 28.16 -56.37
N LYS A 634 13.61 28.12 -56.96
CA LYS A 634 13.78 28.39 -58.40
C LYS A 634 12.99 27.39 -59.27
N ILE A 635 13.01 26.09 -58.90
CA ILE A 635 12.24 25.07 -59.61
C ILE A 635 10.74 25.37 -59.49
N ALA A 636 10.27 25.70 -58.30
CA ALA A 636 8.84 26.00 -58.09
C ALA A 636 8.39 27.26 -58.84
N GLU A 637 9.24 28.31 -58.94
CA GLU A 637 9.01 29.49 -59.75
C GLU A 637 8.90 29.13 -61.25
N ASP A 638 9.75 28.22 -61.73
CA ASP A 638 9.72 27.73 -63.13
C ASP A 638 8.41 26.95 -63.42
N PHE A 639 7.74 26.43 -62.37
CA PHE A 639 6.39 25.82 -62.44
C PHE A 639 5.26 26.78 -62.08
N ASP A 640 5.47 28.10 -62.07
CA ASP A 640 4.50 29.16 -61.77
C ASP A 640 3.92 29.10 -60.37
N PHE A 641 4.64 28.55 -59.36
CA PHE A 641 4.22 28.62 -57.96
C PHE A 641 4.37 30.05 -57.42
N ILE A 642 3.39 30.46 -56.62
CA ILE A 642 3.34 31.77 -55.97
C ILE A 642 3.72 31.66 -54.51
N GLU A 643 4.57 32.57 -54.03
CA GLU A 643 4.94 32.58 -52.62
C GLU A 643 3.77 32.98 -51.72
N THR A 644 3.63 32.29 -50.58
CA THR A 644 2.65 32.67 -49.57
C THR A 644 2.97 34.04 -48.95
N PRO A 645 1.98 34.79 -48.44
CA PRO A 645 2.21 36.14 -47.88
C PRO A 645 3.21 36.15 -46.69
N ASP A 646 3.32 35.07 -45.94
CA ASP A 646 4.24 34.89 -44.80
C ASP A 646 5.62 34.42 -45.25
N LYS A 647 5.84 34.20 -46.55
CA LYS A 647 7.08 33.71 -47.19
C LYS A 647 7.56 32.36 -46.70
N ARG A 648 6.67 31.55 -46.10
CA ARG A 648 6.99 30.22 -45.54
C ARG A 648 6.55 29.07 -46.42
N GLY A 649 5.82 29.36 -47.51
CA GLY A 649 5.32 28.36 -48.42
C GLY A 649 5.22 28.88 -49.82
N MET A 650 4.95 27.99 -50.78
CA MET A 650 4.61 28.30 -52.16
C MET A 650 3.38 27.47 -52.56
N TYR A 651 2.54 28.02 -53.37
CA TYR A 651 1.32 27.36 -53.84
C TYR A 651 1.05 27.64 -55.29
N LYS A 652 0.27 26.78 -55.92
CA LYS A 652 -0.22 26.96 -57.30
C LYS A 652 -1.61 26.35 -57.39
N TYR A 653 -2.54 27.05 -58.04
CA TYR A 653 -3.78 26.48 -58.50
C TYR A 653 -3.57 25.90 -59.90
N HIS A 654 -4.01 24.68 -60.15
CA HIS A 654 -3.87 24.02 -61.42
C HIS A 654 -5.25 23.85 -62.02
N ASP A 655 -5.52 24.47 -63.19
CA ASP A 655 -6.76 24.40 -63.92
C ASP A 655 -6.88 23.07 -64.69
N LYS A 656 -6.97 21.94 -64.03
CA LYS A 656 -7.38 20.67 -64.66
C LYS A 656 -8.27 19.90 -63.73
#